data_1fac12f5085dc2c1dcbba01a5d93b9c2
#
_entry.id   1fac12f5085dc2c1dcbba01a5d93b9c2
#
_cell.length_a   1.000
_cell.length_b   1.000
_cell.length_c   1.000
_cell.angle_alpha   90.00
_cell.angle_beta   90.00
_cell.angle_gamma   90.00
#
_symmetry.space_group_name_H-M   'P 1'
#
loop_
_entity.id
_entity.type
_entity.pdbx_description
1 polymer ?
#
loop_
_entity_poly.entity_id
_entity_poly.type
_entity_poly.pdbx_seq_one_letter_code
_entity_poly.pdbx_strand_id
1 'polypeptide(L)'
;MLVRSVKVMKRSIFTDPYFYNQPPFSFIDELKKPLHKKAPDYYGKRTALTDEIDVSGLYFANEYDDTDALQTVYSDFKHFLSVYSISGNRFPIFLKKSETSVFEEYKIEVSEEKITISAGDTEGIRRGIIYLEDELRRSEAAFLTPGITVRKPSIKSRITRCFFSPINRPPKFGDELSDDIDYYPEEYLNRLMHDGANGVWIYTRFSDILPSSVIEEYGKGYEKRIEKLNKVIAKCARYGIGVYIFAIEPFALEPDIAEKYLDMAGDVTYNGGRYFCCSSEKGKKYCYEAGKKLLELAPDLKGFISITYGERPTSCSWSIKGNSNYSEPKSVCTCPRCKDKTAGQILAETVEALRSGAREVKPEFETISWTYGHRLWETEDILDYVDRCPEDAILMQNFDDAGFENQLGKRRLSTDYWLSYPGPSELFTNTAKRAMEKGKTMYAKMQVCCSHEIATVPYVPVPGIIFDKYKGAYEYGVKGVMQCWYFGNYPSMMSKAAGELSFTNDFSDKESFLKNLAAIYFGKSKADKVAKAWELFEEGYKNYPINVMFSYYGPMHDSVVWKLALLPKNFEPARTWQLVDPVDGDRICDALLSGHTLEEAYTLCDIMRTKWHDGMKYLSDITIEHPEEADHISVAKAIGILFDGGTNILDFYILRDLLGRRVGDENEILSKMQKLVEAEIKNSTDMIPICRSCLSLGYHSEAEGYKFFPEKIEDRIRYLKELLATEFELVKNRIQDGKTPLEYYDGIEEHDTLKRYYMPCGSLEDAKWESIGDSGLHKFRMAYNGKKLYLELYSEDENAMFLVSPEFRLTKPDVNLRFTKSGFAYFSSTEYMFNQMFGERADEQLYKWRNTEILSSEKLHLRFTLDTDELGLDAIRPMKMRFMVNDVEKWCTGKRPSGTDIMPMITLGKYDTIPDEFGWIIPM
;
A
#
# COMPACT_ATOMS: atom_id res chain seq x y z
N MET A 1 -14.73 2.87 20.53
CA MET A 1 -14.35 2.67 19.11
C MET A 1 -14.79 1.32 18.56
N LEU A 2 -14.53 0.18 19.23
CA LEU A 2 -15.03 -1.15 18.79
C LEU A 2 -16.54 -1.21 18.57
N VAL A 3 -17.36 -0.55 19.42
CA VAL A 3 -18.82 -0.53 19.28
C VAL A 3 -19.29 0.33 18.10
N ARG A 4 -18.55 1.40 17.72
CA ARG A 4 -18.86 2.21 16.52
C ARG A 4 -18.43 1.50 15.26
N SER A 5 -17.26 0.87 15.23
CA SER A 5 -16.80 0.08 14.09
C SER A 5 -17.70 -1.12 13.78
N VAL A 6 -18.20 -1.80 14.83
CA VAL A 6 -19.16 -2.91 14.66
C VAL A 6 -20.50 -2.43 14.07
N LYS A 7 -20.97 -1.22 14.43
CA LYS A 7 -22.22 -0.68 13.90
C LYS A 7 -22.09 -0.27 12.41
N VAL A 8 -20.96 0.31 12.04
CA VAL A 8 -20.65 0.68 10.64
C VAL A 8 -20.39 -0.57 9.80
N MET A 9 -19.62 -1.54 10.32
CA MET A 9 -19.40 -2.83 9.63
C MET A 9 -20.71 -3.59 9.37
N LYS A 10 -21.64 -3.59 10.33
CA LYS A 10 -22.96 -4.23 10.12
C LYS A 10 -23.71 -3.65 8.92
N ARG A 11 -23.59 -2.35 8.65
CA ARG A 11 -24.32 -1.71 7.57
C ARG A 11 -23.71 -2.00 6.20
N SER A 12 -22.39 -1.86 6.05
CA SER A 12 -21.70 -2.12 4.78
C SER A 12 -21.74 -3.59 4.38
N ILE A 13 -21.61 -4.52 5.32
CA ILE A 13 -21.78 -5.96 5.11
C ILE A 13 -23.17 -6.30 4.54
N PHE A 14 -24.22 -5.59 4.98
CA PHE A 14 -25.59 -5.81 4.52
C PHE A 14 -25.89 -5.16 3.15
N THR A 15 -25.04 -4.24 2.67
CA THR A 15 -25.27 -3.52 1.42
C THR A 15 -24.55 -4.11 0.22
N ASP A 16 -23.47 -4.88 0.41
CA ASP A 16 -22.83 -5.64 -0.66
C ASP A 16 -23.37 -7.07 -0.71
N PRO A 17 -24.22 -7.42 -1.70
CA PRO A 17 -24.79 -8.77 -1.80
C PRO A 17 -23.74 -9.86 -2.03
N TYR A 18 -22.55 -9.49 -2.48
CA TYR A 18 -21.44 -10.40 -2.78
C TYR A 18 -20.51 -10.65 -1.61
N PHE A 19 -20.65 -9.95 -0.48
CA PHE A 19 -19.72 -10.12 0.65
C PHE A 19 -19.59 -11.58 1.11
N TYR A 20 -20.70 -12.31 1.24
CA TYR A 20 -20.71 -13.72 1.62
C TYR A 20 -20.69 -14.71 0.44
N ASN A 21 -21.01 -14.26 -0.76
CA ASN A 21 -21.15 -15.08 -1.96
C ASN A 21 -19.97 -14.88 -2.92
N GLN A 22 -18.77 -14.66 -2.41
CA GLN A 22 -17.57 -14.59 -3.24
C GLN A 22 -17.21 -15.96 -3.80
N PRO A 23 -16.55 -16.00 -4.97
CA PRO A 23 -15.96 -17.24 -5.44
C PRO A 23 -15.16 -17.92 -4.34
N PRO A 24 -15.27 -19.22 -4.15
CA PRO A 24 -14.42 -19.94 -3.22
C PRO A 24 -12.96 -19.64 -3.57
N PHE A 25 -12.04 -19.89 -2.64
CA PHE A 25 -10.59 -19.68 -2.83
C PHE A 25 -10.00 -20.49 -4.01
N SER A 26 -10.59 -20.32 -5.20
CA SER A 26 -10.05 -20.84 -6.46
C SER A 26 -8.61 -20.41 -6.71
N PHE A 27 -8.20 -19.36 -5.99
CA PHE A 27 -6.84 -18.87 -5.97
C PHE A 27 -5.82 -19.89 -5.42
N ILE A 28 -6.18 -20.73 -4.44
CA ILE A 28 -5.30 -21.81 -3.96
C ILE A 28 -4.99 -22.79 -5.09
N ASP A 29 -5.97 -23.10 -5.93
CA ASP A 29 -5.75 -23.98 -7.08
C ASP A 29 -4.82 -23.35 -8.13
N GLU A 30 -4.85 -22.03 -8.26
CA GLU A 30 -3.88 -21.26 -9.05
C GLU A 30 -2.45 -21.43 -8.51
N LEU A 31 -2.28 -21.37 -7.18
CA LEU A 31 -0.98 -21.58 -6.54
C LEU A 31 -0.46 -23.00 -6.65
N LYS A 32 -1.33 -24.01 -6.86
CA LYS A 32 -0.97 -25.42 -7.08
C LYS A 32 -0.58 -25.74 -8.52
N LYS A 33 -0.61 -24.78 -9.44
CA LYS A 33 -0.15 -25.01 -10.81
C LYS A 33 1.35 -25.31 -10.84
N PRO A 34 1.81 -26.40 -11.44
CA PRO A 34 3.23 -26.70 -11.57
C PRO A 34 3.91 -25.70 -12.50
N LEU A 35 5.18 -25.41 -12.25
CA LEU A 35 5.98 -24.44 -13.01
C LEU A 35 6.16 -24.90 -14.47
N HIS A 36 6.47 -26.17 -14.70
CA HIS A 36 6.76 -26.71 -16.03
C HIS A 36 5.67 -27.68 -16.48
N LYS A 37 4.68 -27.18 -17.25
CA LYS A 37 3.63 -28.00 -17.84
C LYS A 37 3.91 -28.40 -19.28
N LYS A 38 4.50 -27.50 -20.06
CA LYS A 38 4.76 -27.64 -21.48
C LYS A 38 5.96 -26.75 -21.83
N ALA A 39 6.82 -27.20 -22.73
CA ALA A 39 7.83 -26.32 -23.32
C ALA A 39 7.19 -25.34 -24.31
N PRO A 40 7.75 -24.14 -24.48
CA PRO A 40 7.31 -23.22 -25.53
C PRO A 40 7.42 -23.85 -26.91
N ASP A 41 6.49 -23.53 -27.81
CA ASP A 41 6.46 -24.11 -29.15
C ASP A 41 7.69 -23.74 -29.99
N TYR A 42 8.41 -22.69 -29.67
CA TYR A 42 9.67 -22.30 -30.32
C TYR A 42 10.89 -23.06 -29.79
N TYR A 43 10.80 -23.71 -28.62
CA TYR A 43 11.97 -24.33 -27.98
C TYR A 43 12.59 -25.46 -28.85
N GLY A 44 13.91 -25.43 -29.01
CA GLY A 44 14.66 -26.36 -29.80
C GLY A 44 14.55 -26.20 -31.33
N LYS A 45 13.90 -25.17 -31.86
CA LYS A 45 13.73 -24.94 -33.29
C LYS A 45 14.86 -24.13 -33.95
N ARG A 46 15.70 -23.47 -33.18
CA ARG A 46 16.86 -22.74 -33.69
C ARG A 46 18.08 -23.64 -33.84
N THR A 47 19.06 -23.18 -34.61
CA THR A 47 20.39 -23.78 -34.72
C THR A 47 21.35 -23.13 -33.69
N ALA A 48 22.36 -23.87 -33.27
CA ALA A 48 23.43 -23.32 -32.42
C ALA A 48 24.17 -22.17 -33.10
N LEU A 49 24.56 -21.18 -32.35
CA LEU A 49 25.47 -20.12 -32.76
C LEU A 49 26.92 -20.68 -32.77
N THR A 50 27.85 -19.95 -33.38
CA THR A 50 29.25 -20.39 -33.55
C THR A 50 29.99 -20.57 -32.23
N ASP A 51 29.59 -19.87 -31.21
CA ASP A 51 30.15 -19.88 -29.85
C ASP A 51 29.35 -20.76 -28.86
N GLU A 52 28.32 -21.44 -29.33
CA GLU A 52 27.48 -22.31 -28.51
C GLU A 52 27.77 -23.80 -28.74
N ILE A 53 27.61 -24.57 -27.70
CA ILE A 53 27.67 -26.03 -27.72
C ILE A 53 26.30 -26.66 -27.48
N ASP A 54 26.06 -27.80 -28.09
CA ASP A 54 24.87 -28.61 -27.86
C ASP A 54 25.00 -29.43 -26.57
N VAL A 55 24.24 -29.06 -25.55
CA VAL A 55 24.19 -29.72 -24.25
C VAL A 55 23.00 -30.69 -24.11
N SER A 56 22.30 -31.02 -25.19
CA SER A 56 21.17 -31.96 -25.14
C SER A 56 21.58 -33.34 -24.58
N GLY A 57 20.66 -34.00 -23.90
CA GLY A 57 20.92 -35.23 -23.18
C GLY A 57 21.54 -35.01 -21.79
N LEU A 58 21.17 -33.90 -21.14
CA LEU A 58 21.60 -33.54 -19.78
C LEU A 58 21.17 -34.57 -18.73
N TYR A 59 22.09 -34.84 -17.78
CA TYR A 59 21.82 -35.64 -16.59
C TYR A 59 22.79 -35.29 -15.45
N PHE A 60 22.35 -35.46 -14.20
CA PHE A 60 23.26 -35.37 -13.06
C PHE A 60 24.18 -36.61 -13.02
N ALA A 61 25.50 -36.40 -13.09
CA ALA A 61 26.49 -37.43 -12.99
C ALA A 61 26.75 -37.87 -11.54
N ASN A 62 26.45 -37.02 -10.58
CA ASN A 62 26.50 -37.26 -9.14
C ASN A 62 25.50 -36.36 -8.41
N GLU A 63 25.22 -36.69 -7.14
CA GLU A 63 24.51 -35.85 -6.20
C GLU A 63 25.52 -35.14 -5.29
N TYR A 64 25.08 -34.01 -4.69
CA TYR A 64 25.81 -33.27 -3.67
C TYR A 64 25.64 -33.98 -2.30
N ASP A 65 26.53 -33.78 -1.36
CA ASP A 65 26.64 -34.57 -0.11
C ASP A 65 25.35 -34.60 0.75
N ASP A 66 24.56 -33.58 0.73
CA ASP A 66 23.32 -33.52 1.51
C ASP A 66 22.12 -33.67 0.58
N THR A 67 21.67 -34.88 0.41
CA THR A 67 20.67 -35.23 -0.59
C THR A 67 19.27 -34.80 -0.21
N ASP A 68 18.87 -34.80 1.06
CA ASP A 68 17.48 -34.52 1.46
C ASP A 68 17.09 -33.06 1.20
N ALA A 69 17.99 -32.13 1.46
CA ALA A 69 17.74 -30.70 1.24
C ALA A 69 17.58 -30.33 -0.24
N LEU A 70 18.17 -31.12 -1.16
CA LEU A 70 18.18 -30.85 -2.60
C LEU A 70 17.20 -31.70 -3.41
N GLN A 71 16.48 -32.63 -2.80
CA GLN A 71 15.58 -33.53 -3.54
C GLN A 71 14.48 -32.80 -4.33
N THR A 72 13.96 -31.70 -3.79
CA THR A 72 12.96 -30.87 -4.48
C THR A 72 13.51 -30.26 -5.77
N VAL A 73 14.69 -29.63 -5.72
CA VAL A 73 15.29 -29.01 -6.92
C VAL A 73 15.80 -30.05 -7.92
N TYR A 74 16.30 -31.20 -7.46
CA TYR A 74 16.65 -32.31 -8.40
C TYR A 74 15.42 -32.86 -9.12
N SER A 75 14.35 -33.09 -8.39
CA SER A 75 13.10 -33.59 -8.95
C SER A 75 12.51 -32.60 -9.97
N ASP A 76 12.50 -31.31 -9.60
CA ASP A 76 11.98 -30.25 -10.45
C ASP A 76 12.83 -30.07 -11.71
N PHE A 77 14.16 -30.01 -11.61
CA PHE A 77 15.05 -29.89 -12.75
C PHE A 77 14.97 -31.12 -13.68
N LYS A 78 14.88 -32.36 -13.14
CA LYS A 78 14.65 -33.56 -13.95
C LYS A 78 13.30 -33.48 -14.71
N HIS A 79 12.28 -32.95 -14.05
CA HIS A 79 10.98 -32.71 -14.69
C HIS A 79 11.10 -31.67 -15.81
N PHE A 80 11.76 -30.53 -15.55
CA PHE A 80 12.07 -29.53 -16.58
C PHE A 80 12.78 -30.15 -17.79
N LEU A 81 13.86 -30.89 -17.59
CA LEU A 81 14.60 -31.54 -18.68
C LEU A 81 13.72 -32.48 -19.50
N SER A 82 12.79 -33.21 -18.83
CA SER A 82 11.83 -34.08 -19.49
C SER A 82 10.82 -33.32 -20.34
N VAL A 83 10.22 -32.28 -19.77
CA VAL A 83 9.22 -31.44 -20.44
C VAL A 83 9.80 -30.75 -21.68
N TYR A 84 11.05 -30.28 -21.59
CA TYR A 84 11.76 -29.60 -22.66
C TYR A 84 12.47 -30.58 -23.63
N SER A 85 12.35 -31.92 -23.40
CA SER A 85 12.93 -32.99 -24.25
C SER A 85 14.46 -32.89 -24.40
N ILE A 86 15.12 -32.43 -23.34
CA ILE A 86 16.59 -32.28 -23.27
C ILE A 86 17.26 -33.21 -22.27
N SER A 87 16.49 -34.09 -21.63
CA SER A 87 17.03 -35.14 -20.75
C SER A 87 17.72 -36.25 -21.52
N GLY A 88 18.71 -36.92 -20.92
CA GLY A 88 19.41 -38.08 -21.50
C GLY A 88 20.58 -38.53 -20.68
N ASN A 89 21.62 -39.01 -21.34
CA ASN A 89 22.89 -39.56 -20.73
C ASN A 89 24.12 -39.12 -21.52
N ARG A 90 23.98 -38.05 -22.33
CA ARG A 90 25.09 -37.61 -23.19
C ARG A 90 25.93 -36.54 -22.51
N PHE A 91 25.29 -35.58 -21.84
CA PHE A 91 25.97 -34.41 -21.30
C PHE A 91 25.86 -34.35 -19.77
N PRO A 92 26.93 -34.60 -19.02
CA PRO A 92 26.90 -34.75 -17.59
C PRO A 92 26.93 -33.38 -16.88
N ILE A 93 26.17 -33.29 -15.78
CA ILE A 93 26.25 -32.19 -14.80
C ILE A 93 26.91 -32.77 -13.54
N PHE A 94 28.06 -32.20 -13.16
CA PHE A 94 28.76 -32.54 -11.93
C PHE A 94 28.51 -31.51 -10.86
N LEU A 95 28.15 -31.94 -9.66
CA LEU A 95 27.97 -31.11 -8.50
C LEU A 95 29.19 -31.27 -7.59
N LYS A 96 29.84 -30.18 -7.20
CA LYS A 96 31.09 -30.20 -6.42
C LYS A 96 31.03 -29.29 -5.22
N LYS A 97 31.58 -29.74 -4.12
CA LYS A 97 31.87 -28.91 -2.96
C LYS A 97 33.12 -28.03 -3.25
N SER A 98 33.02 -26.74 -2.94
CA SER A 98 34.13 -25.79 -3.08
C SER A 98 34.07 -24.79 -1.94
N GLU A 99 35.19 -24.17 -1.64
CA GLU A 99 35.16 -23.00 -0.74
C GLU A 99 34.51 -21.82 -1.42
N THR A 100 33.61 -21.15 -0.69
CA THR A 100 32.90 -19.94 -1.10
C THR A 100 33.08 -18.86 -0.05
N SER A 101 32.89 -17.60 -0.45
CA SER A 101 33.08 -16.44 0.44
C SER A 101 31.85 -16.12 1.27
N VAL A 102 30.68 -16.48 0.76
CA VAL A 102 29.37 -16.22 1.38
C VAL A 102 28.39 -17.36 1.13
N PHE A 103 27.38 -17.47 1.97
CA PHE A 103 26.28 -18.41 1.80
C PHE A 103 25.53 -18.15 0.49
N GLU A 104 25.06 -19.19 -0.20
CA GLU A 104 24.43 -19.18 -1.54
C GLU A 104 25.37 -18.78 -2.70
N GLU A 105 26.67 -18.62 -2.48
CA GLU A 105 27.61 -18.39 -3.58
C GLU A 105 27.80 -19.66 -4.39
N TYR A 106 27.80 -19.54 -5.72
CA TYR A 106 28.04 -20.66 -6.63
C TYR A 106 28.85 -20.26 -7.85
N LYS A 107 29.47 -21.28 -8.44
CA LYS A 107 30.18 -21.19 -9.70
C LYS A 107 29.62 -22.23 -10.66
N ILE A 108 29.29 -21.83 -11.89
CA ILE A 108 28.97 -22.74 -12.99
C ILE A 108 30.07 -22.65 -14.03
N GLU A 109 30.56 -23.78 -14.45
CA GLU A 109 31.53 -23.93 -15.53
C GLU A 109 30.94 -24.82 -16.61
N VAL A 110 30.73 -24.25 -17.80
CA VAL A 110 30.30 -24.95 -19.01
C VAL A 110 31.50 -25.20 -19.89
N SER A 111 31.80 -26.45 -20.20
CA SER A 111 32.85 -26.86 -21.12
C SER A 111 32.26 -27.71 -22.23
N GLU A 112 33.06 -28.06 -23.25
CA GLU A 112 32.61 -28.87 -24.39
C GLU A 112 32.14 -30.30 -23.98
N GLU A 113 32.54 -30.79 -22.79
CA GLU A 113 32.27 -32.16 -22.35
C GLU A 113 31.29 -32.26 -21.19
N LYS A 114 31.15 -31.21 -20.38
CA LYS A 114 30.39 -31.26 -19.13
C LYS A 114 30.04 -29.88 -18.60
N ILE A 115 29.04 -29.86 -17.72
CA ILE A 115 28.75 -28.74 -16.83
C ILE A 115 29.19 -29.08 -15.39
N THR A 116 29.85 -28.16 -14.71
CA THR A 116 30.18 -28.30 -13.29
C THR A 116 29.54 -27.15 -12.50
N ILE A 117 28.73 -27.49 -11.49
CA ILE A 117 28.19 -26.54 -10.51
C ILE A 117 28.91 -26.74 -9.20
N SER A 118 29.57 -25.72 -8.69
CA SER A 118 30.37 -25.77 -7.47
C SER A 118 29.88 -24.75 -6.46
N ALA A 119 29.70 -25.15 -5.20
CA ALA A 119 29.29 -24.27 -4.09
C ALA A 119 29.83 -24.74 -2.75
N GLY A 120 29.80 -23.89 -1.73
CA GLY A 120 30.19 -24.23 -0.36
C GLY A 120 29.05 -24.85 0.45
N ASP A 121 27.83 -24.64 0.02
CA ASP A 121 26.61 -25.04 0.71
C ASP A 121 25.52 -25.54 -0.25
N THR A 122 24.49 -26.19 0.31
CA THR A 122 23.37 -26.76 -0.45
C THR A 122 22.59 -25.69 -1.22
N GLU A 123 22.46 -24.51 -0.64
CA GLU A 123 21.69 -23.43 -1.27
C GLU A 123 22.42 -22.83 -2.47
N GLY A 124 23.76 -22.76 -2.43
CA GLY A 124 24.56 -22.40 -3.61
C GLY A 124 24.36 -23.39 -4.75
N ILE A 125 24.32 -24.70 -4.47
CA ILE A 125 24.00 -25.73 -5.48
C ILE A 125 22.57 -25.54 -6.02
N ARG A 126 21.59 -25.33 -5.15
CA ARG A 126 20.21 -25.05 -5.53
C ARG A 126 20.11 -23.85 -6.49
N ARG A 127 20.74 -22.73 -6.14
CA ARG A 127 20.76 -21.52 -6.99
C ARG A 127 21.49 -21.77 -8.31
N GLY A 128 22.56 -22.54 -8.30
CA GLY A 128 23.27 -22.92 -9.53
C GLY A 128 22.43 -23.76 -10.47
N ILE A 129 21.65 -24.72 -9.95
CA ILE A 129 20.73 -25.54 -10.76
C ILE A 129 19.62 -24.66 -11.40
N ILE A 130 19.00 -23.78 -10.60
CA ILE A 130 17.95 -22.85 -11.08
C ILE A 130 18.53 -21.89 -12.14
N TYR A 131 19.72 -21.36 -11.90
CA TYR A 131 20.38 -20.49 -12.88
C TYR A 131 20.66 -21.22 -14.21
N LEU A 132 21.10 -22.46 -14.15
CA LEU A 132 21.31 -23.28 -15.36
C LEU A 132 19.99 -23.49 -16.12
N GLU A 133 18.89 -23.69 -15.42
CA GLU A 133 17.55 -23.78 -16.02
C GLU A 133 17.17 -22.48 -16.73
N ASP A 134 17.37 -21.33 -16.06
CA ASP A 134 17.10 -20.02 -16.67
C ASP A 134 17.93 -19.78 -17.94
N GLU A 135 19.21 -20.18 -17.95
CA GLU A 135 20.07 -20.09 -19.14
C GLU A 135 19.53 -20.96 -20.29
N LEU A 136 19.07 -22.19 -19.99
CA LEU A 136 18.46 -23.05 -20.99
C LEU A 136 17.14 -22.47 -21.53
N ARG A 137 16.34 -21.83 -20.69
CA ARG A 137 15.12 -21.13 -21.11
C ARG A 137 15.47 -19.94 -22.01
N ARG A 138 16.39 -19.08 -21.58
CA ARG A 138 16.86 -17.91 -22.37
C ARG A 138 17.39 -18.29 -23.74
N SER A 139 18.09 -19.40 -23.82
CA SER A 139 18.71 -19.86 -25.06
C SER A 139 17.71 -20.41 -26.09
N GLU A 140 16.45 -20.61 -25.74
CA GLU A 140 15.39 -21.21 -26.59
C GLU A 140 15.73 -22.61 -27.13
N ALA A 141 16.79 -23.23 -26.64
CA ALA A 141 17.26 -24.58 -27.03
C ALA A 141 18.26 -25.13 -26.02
N ALA A 142 18.68 -26.40 -26.19
CA ALA A 142 19.73 -26.99 -25.38
C ALA A 142 21.13 -26.54 -25.86
N PHE A 143 21.34 -25.23 -25.99
CA PHE A 143 22.62 -24.66 -26.41
C PHE A 143 23.12 -23.69 -25.35
N LEU A 144 24.38 -23.81 -24.98
CA LEU A 144 25.05 -22.93 -24.02
C LEU A 144 26.42 -22.48 -24.55
N THR A 145 26.82 -21.27 -24.20
CA THR A 145 28.16 -20.76 -24.48
C THR A 145 29.14 -21.29 -23.41
N PRO A 146 30.25 -21.96 -23.79
CA PRO A 146 31.27 -22.36 -22.84
C PRO A 146 31.84 -21.15 -22.06
N GLY A 147 32.05 -21.36 -20.76
CA GLY A 147 32.54 -20.28 -19.90
C GLY A 147 32.36 -20.55 -18.42
N ILE A 148 32.72 -19.56 -17.63
CA ILE A 148 32.62 -19.62 -16.17
C ILE A 148 31.76 -18.46 -15.70
N THR A 149 30.74 -18.80 -14.94
CA THR A 149 29.88 -17.83 -14.24
C THR A 149 30.03 -18.02 -12.75
N VAL A 150 30.31 -16.95 -12.01
CA VAL A 150 30.33 -16.92 -10.54
C VAL A 150 29.30 -15.92 -10.09
N ARG A 151 28.40 -16.36 -9.19
CA ARG A 151 27.38 -15.48 -8.63
C ARG A 151 27.33 -15.61 -7.11
N LYS A 152 27.19 -14.49 -6.44
CA LYS A 152 27.05 -14.41 -4.99
C LYS A 152 26.03 -13.36 -4.60
N PRO A 153 25.23 -13.59 -3.55
CA PRO A 153 24.22 -12.62 -3.15
C PRO A 153 24.84 -11.37 -2.52
N SER A 154 24.50 -10.21 -3.03
CA SER A 154 24.67 -8.91 -2.37
C SER A 154 23.58 -8.66 -1.34
N ILE A 155 22.35 -9.12 -1.64
CA ILE A 155 21.19 -9.14 -0.73
C ILE A 155 20.99 -10.58 -0.24
N LYS A 156 21.35 -10.84 1.03
CA LYS A 156 21.37 -12.20 1.61
C LYS A 156 19.99 -12.73 1.97
N SER A 157 19.08 -11.88 2.44
CA SER A 157 17.73 -12.29 2.86
C SER A 157 16.69 -11.66 1.93
N ARG A 158 15.84 -12.51 1.35
CA ARG A 158 14.78 -12.16 0.38
C ARG A 158 13.49 -12.74 0.90
N ILE A 159 12.81 -11.94 1.75
CA ILE A 159 11.71 -12.39 2.59
C ILE A 159 10.39 -11.94 1.96
N THR A 160 9.53 -12.89 1.64
CA THR A 160 8.19 -12.64 1.12
C THR A 160 7.11 -13.12 2.09
N ARG A 161 5.86 -13.15 1.66
CA ARG A 161 4.72 -13.69 2.41
C ARG A 161 3.87 -14.56 1.51
N CYS A 162 3.04 -15.42 2.10
CA CYS A 162 2.02 -16.12 1.32
C CYS A 162 1.11 -15.10 0.63
N PHE A 163 0.67 -15.41 -0.57
CA PHE A 163 -0.14 -14.48 -1.35
C PHE A 163 -1.48 -14.13 -0.67
N PHE A 164 -2.10 -15.05 0.05
CA PHE A 164 -3.39 -14.83 0.69
C PHE A 164 -3.36 -13.90 1.90
N SER A 165 -2.22 -13.74 2.52
CA SER A 165 -1.98 -12.83 3.64
C SER A 165 -3.10 -12.79 4.69
N PRO A 166 -3.51 -13.93 5.29
CA PRO A 166 -4.59 -13.93 6.27
C PRO A 166 -4.26 -13.02 7.45
N ILE A 167 -5.27 -12.26 7.88
CA ILE A 167 -5.13 -11.26 8.95
C ILE A 167 -6.19 -11.55 10.01
N ASN A 168 -5.76 -11.70 11.27
CA ASN A 168 -6.70 -11.90 12.39
C ASN A 168 -7.38 -10.57 12.76
N ARG A 169 -8.27 -10.13 11.89
CA ARG A 169 -9.14 -8.95 12.11
C ARG A 169 -10.51 -9.15 11.46
N PRO A 170 -11.54 -8.37 11.91
CA PRO A 170 -12.83 -8.39 11.22
C PRO A 170 -12.69 -8.09 9.72
N PRO A 171 -13.54 -8.68 8.89
CA PRO A 171 -14.66 -9.53 9.22
C PRO A 171 -14.35 -11.04 9.24
N LYS A 172 -13.21 -11.47 8.63
CA LYS A 172 -12.92 -12.89 8.42
C LYS A 172 -12.14 -13.55 9.56
N PHE A 173 -11.31 -12.77 10.27
CA PHE A 173 -10.44 -13.27 11.34
C PHE A 173 -9.54 -14.43 10.91
N GLY A 174 -8.99 -14.37 9.67
CA GLY A 174 -8.09 -15.37 9.15
C GLY A 174 -6.85 -15.54 10.05
N ASP A 175 -6.53 -16.79 10.41
CA ASP A 175 -5.38 -17.12 11.24
C ASP A 175 -4.58 -18.25 10.60
N GLU A 176 -3.46 -17.89 10.04
CA GLU A 176 -2.57 -18.80 9.28
C GLU A 176 -2.13 -20.02 10.07
N LEU A 177 -2.02 -19.91 11.40
CA LEU A 177 -1.58 -20.99 12.28
C LEU A 177 -2.75 -21.80 12.89
N SER A 178 -4.01 -21.36 12.71
CA SER A 178 -5.17 -22.10 13.22
C SER A 178 -6.14 -22.58 12.14
N ASP A 179 -6.19 -21.89 10.98
CA ASP A 179 -7.08 -22.26 9.87
C ASP A 179 -6.68 -23.61 9.26
N ASP A 180 -7.65 -24.39 8.80
CA ASP A 180 -7.41 -25.65 8.09
C ASP A 180 -7.18 -25.38 6.58
N ILE A 181 -6.23 -24.50 6.28
CA ILE A 181 -5.83 -24.11 4.93
C ILE A 181 -4.32 -24.28 4.79
N ASP A 182 -3.89 -24.88 3.68
CA ASP A 182 -2.49 -24.89 3.28
C ASP A 182 -2.18 -23.62 2.48
N TYR A 183 -1.62 -22.62 3.16
CA TYR A 183 -1.22 -21.36 2.54
C TYR A 183 0.08 -21.45 1.72
N TYR A 184 0.80 -22.57 1.82
CA TYR A 184 2.08 -22.82 1.15
C TYR A 184 2.06 -24.15 0.41
N PRO A 185 1.24 -24.29 -0.67
CA PRO A 185 1.33 -25.46 -1.56
C PRO A 185 2.76 -25.67 -2.07
N GLU A 186 3.15 -26.91 -2.32
CA GLU A 186 4.52 -27.23 -2.74
C GLU A 186 4.87 -26.58 -4.09
N GLU A 187 3.93 -26.51 -5.00
CA GLU A 187 4.09 -25.83 -6.30
C GLU A 187 4.33 -24.32 -6.16
N TYR A 188 3.69 -23.71 -5.15
CA TYR A 188 3.93 -22.29 -4.82
C TYR A 188 5.32 -22.09 -4.24
N LEU A 189 5.75 -22.93 -3.30
CA LEU A 189 7.10 -22.89 -2.73
C LEU A 189 8.16 -23.12 -3.83
N ASN A 190 7.90 -24.04 -4.75
CA ASN A 190 8.78 -24.27 -5.90
C ASN A 190 8.97 -23.01 -6.74
N ARG A 191 7.89 -22.31 -7.06
CA ARG A 191 7.96 -21.04 -7.81
C ARG A 191 8.68 -19.94 -7.02
N LEU A 192 8.43 -19.81 -5.73
CA LEU A 192 9.17 -18.86 -4.88
C LEU A 192 10.68 -19.16 -4.86
N MET A 193 11.04 -20.44 -4.82
CA MET A 193 12.43 -20.88 -4.92
C MET A 193 13.07 -20.44 -6.24
N HIS A 194 12.38 -20.62 -7.36
CA HIS A 194 12.84 -20.17 -8.68
C HIS A 194 12.95 -18.65 -8.80
N ASP A 195 12.06 -17.91 -8.14
CA ASP A 195 12.11 -16.45 -8.08
C ASP A 195 13.20 -15.92 -7.13
N GLY A 196 13.96 -16.79 -6.48
CA GLY A 196 15.07 -16.42 -5.64
C GLY A 196 14.71 -16.09 -4.19
N ALA A 197 13.45 -16.24 -3.76
CA ALA A 197 13.08 -16.09 -2.36
C ALA A 197 13.79 -17.13 -1.48
N ASN A 198 14.21 -16.73 -0.28
CA ASN A 198 14.79 -17.62 0.73
C ASN A 198 14.21 -17.41 2.13
N GLY A 199 13.13 -16.64 2.22
CA GLY A 199 12.39 -16.42 3.45
C GLY A 199 10.90 -16.15 3.20
N VAL A 200 10.06 -16.61 4.12
CA VAL A 200 8.63 -16.22 4.22
C VAL A 200 8.33 -15.80 5.65
N TRP A 201 7.45 -14.81 5.82
CA TRP A 201 7.04 -14.41 7.15
C TRP A 201 5.58 -14.77 7.42
N ILE A 202 5.30 -15.15 8.67
CA ILE A 202 3.99 -15.54 9.19
C ILE A 202 3.63 -14.56 10.32
N TYR A 203 2.44 -13.98 10.26
CA TYR A 203 1.95 -13.13 11.35
C TYR A 203 1.39 -13.95 12.51
N THR A 204 1.79 -13.60 13.72
CA THR A 204 1.16 -14.10 14.95
C THR A 204 1.43 -13.14 16.12
N ARG A 205 0.73 -13.34 17.25
CA ARG A 205 1.03 -12.69 18.53
C ARG A 205 1.70 -13.68 19.47
N PHE A 206 2.64 -13.21 20.26
CA PHE A 206 3.28 -14.07 21.27
C PHE A 206 2.25 -14.59 22.29
N SER A 207 1.25 -13.80 22.64
CA SER A 207 0.12 -14.23 23.48
C SER A 207 -0.63 -15.45 22.96
N ASP A 208 -0.57 -15.74 21.67
CA ASP A 208 -1.32 -16.82 21.01
C ASP A 208 -0.48 -18.10 20.86
N ILE A 209 0.85 -17.97 20.82
CA ILE A 209 1.77 -19.09 20.54
C ILE A 209 2.78 -19.42 21.64
N LEU A 210 2.92 -18.55 22.67
CA LEU A 210 3.92 -18.75 23.72
C LEU A 210 3.27 -18.79 25.11
N PRO A 211 3.38 -19.91 25.84
CA PRO A 211 3.03 -19.92 27.25
C PRO A 211 4.03 -19.09 28.04
N SER A 212 3.55 -18.27 28.98
CA SER A 212 4.37 -17.37 29.78
C SER A 212 4.34 -17.71 31.26
N SER A 213 5.50 -17.67 31.93
CA SER A 213 5.59 -17.76 33.39
C SER A 213 5.32 -16.42 34.08
N VAL A 214 5.21 -15.34 33.29
CA VAL A 214 5.03 -13.96 33.78
C VAL A 214 3.59 -13.49 33.60
N ILE A 215 2.95 -13.83 32.46
CA ILE A 215 1.56 -13.48 32.17
C ILE A 215 0.81 -14.80 31.94
N GLU A 216 0.13 -15.30 32.98
CA GLU A 216 -0.50 -16.63 32.99
C GLU A 216 -1.63 -16.79 31.94
N GLU A 217 -2.20 -15.69 31.48
CA GLU A 217 -3.24 -15.67 30.46
C GLU A 217 -2.73 -16.02 29.04
N TYR A 218 -1.44 -15.87 28.77
CA TYR A 218 -0.86 -16.04 27.45
C TYR A 218 -0.58 -17.52 27.10
N GLY A 219 -0.62 -17.81 25.82
CA GLY A 219 -0.30 -19.12 25.26
C GLY A 219 -1.36 -20.19 25.45
N LYS A 220 -2.60 -19.83 25.75
CA LYS A 220 -3.67 -20.84 25.90
C LYS A 220 -3.92 -21.56 24.57
N GLY A 221 -3.73 -22.88 24.53
CA GLY A 221 -3.93 -23.71 23.34
C GLY A 221 -2.88 -23.49 22.24
N TYR A 222 -1.69 -23.05 22.61
CA TYR A 222 -0.57 -22.77 21.70
C TYR A 222 -0.08 -24.01 20.93
N GLU A 223 -0.29 -25.22 21.46
CA GLU A 223 0.29 -26.45 20.94
C GLU A 223 -0.07 -26.70 19.48
N LYS A 224 -1.34 -26.51 19.13
CA LYS A 224 -1.81 -26.67 17.73
C LYS A 224 -1.15 -25.68 16.77
N ARG A 225 -1.00 -24.43 17.22
CA ARG A 225 -0.35 -23.39 16.41
C ARG A 225 1.13 -23.68 16.20
N ILE A 226 1.82 -24.12 17.25
CA ILE A 226 3.22 -24.53 17.18
C ILE A 226 3.41 -25.78 16.32
N GLU A 227 2.51 -26.77 16.43
CA GLU A 227 2.55 -27.94 15.56
C GLU A 227 2.42 -27.55 14.07
N LYS A 228 1.45 -26.67 13.74
CA LYS A 228 1.27 -26.19 12.38
C LYS A 228 2.47 -25.36 11.91
N LEU A 229 3.00 -24.48 12.76
CA LEU A 229 4.19 -23.68 12.47
C LEU A 229 5.38 -24.59 12.11
N ASN A 230 5.67 -25.61 12.93
CA ASN A 230 6.77 -26.54 12.68
C ASN A 230 6.57 -27.36 11.39
N LYS A 231 5.33 -27.73 11.05
CA LYS A 231 5.02 -28.37 9.76
C LYS A 231 5.32 -27.44 8.57
N VAL A 232 4.96 -26.16 8.67
CA VAL A 232 5.25 -25.16 7.63
C VAL A 232 6.75 -24.92 7.52
N ILE A 233 7.46 -24.79 8.65
CA ILE A 233 8.92 -24.63 8.66
C ILE A 233 9.60 -25.80 7.93
N ALA A 234 9.27 -27.05 8.30
CA ALA A 234 9.86 -28.25 7.68
C ALA A 234 9.55 -28.33 6.17
N LYS A 235 8.34 -27.95 5.77
CA LYS A 235 7.97 -27.92 4.35
C LYS A 235 8.74 -26.86 3.57
N CYS A 236 8.80 -25.62 4.08
CA CYS A 236 9.56 -24.53 3.46
C CYS A 236 11.06 -24.83 3.33
N ALA A 237 11.65 -25.47 4.35
CA ALA A 237 13.07 -25.83 4.35
C ALA A 237 13.47 -26.73 3.18
N ARG A 238 12.57 -27.60 2.72
CA ARG A 238 12.80 -28.46 1.53
C ARG A 238 13.02 -27.66 0.25
N TYR A 239 12.54 -26.41 0.21
CA TYR A 239 12.71 -25.47 -0.90
C TYR A 239 13.76 -24.39 -0.64
N GLY A 240 14.57 -24.53 0.41
CA GLY A 240 15.57 -23.54 0.81
C GLY A 240 14.98 -22.25 1.34
N ILE A 241 13.75 -22.29 1.87
CA ILE A 241 13.01 -21.13 2.36
C ILE A 241 12.89 -21.21 3.88
N GLY A 242 13.52 -20.25 4.57
CA GLY A 242 13.39 -20.10 6.02
C GLY A 242 12.08 -19.40 6.40
N VAL A 243 11.53 -19.74 7.56
CA VAL A 243 10.33 -19.11 8.11
C VAL A 243 10.70 -18.07 9.15
N TYR A 244 10.08 -16.89 9.07
CA TYR A 244 10.17 -15.81 10.05
C TYR A 244 8.81 -15.63 10.73
N ILE A 245 8.81 -15.40 12.03
CA ILE A 245 7.63 -14.88 12.72
C ILE A 245 7.65 -13.37 12.62
N PHE A 246 6.55 -12.80 12.16
CA PHE A 246 6.28 -11.37 12.24
C PHE A 246 5.29 -11.09 13.37
N ALA A 247 5.63 -10.19 14.27
CA ALA A 247 4.75 -9.77 15.36
C ALA A 247 4.99 -8.30 15.75
N ILE A 248 3.99 -7.71 16.36
CA ILE A 248 4.06 -6.39 17.00
C ILE A 248 4.28 -6.64 18.49
N GLU A 249 5.54 -6.72 18.91
CA GLU A 249 5.90 -7.15 20.28
C GLU A 249 6.94 -6.24 20.95
N PRO A 250 6.84 -6.06 22.26
CA PRO A 250 5.76 -6.50 23.14
C PRO A 250 4.51 -5.66 22.93
N PHE A 251 3.35 -6.30 22.86
CA PHE A 251 2.07 -5.61 22.73
C PHE A 251 1.70 -4.90 24.06
N ALA A 252 1.04 -3.76 23.97
CA ALA A 252 0.54 -3.10 25.17
C ALA A 252 -0.47 -4.02 25.91
N LEU A 253 -0.43 -3.99 27.23
CA LEU A 253 -1.32 -4.79 28.09
C LEU A 253 -2.77 -4.33 27.92
N GLU A 254 -3.65 -5.25 27.57
CA GLU A 254 -5.08 -5.00 27.52
C GLU A 254 -5.61 -4.64 28.93
N PRO A 255 -6.73 -3.91 29.06
CA PRO A 255 -7.17 -3.37 30.34
C PRO A 255 -7.26 -4.40 31.48
N ASP A 256 -7.87 -5.56 31.23
CA ASP A 256 -8.06 -6.65 32.20
C ASP A 256 -6.75 -7.36 32.58
N ILE A 257 -5.79 -7.41 31.67
CA ILE A 257 -4.43 -7.92 31.92
C ILE A 257 -3.62 -6.86 32.69
N ALA A 258 -3.69 -5.59 32.28
CA ALA A 258 -2.92 -4.51 32.87
C ALA A 258 -3.18 -4.33 34.37
N GLU A 259 -4.44 -4.52 34.82
CA GLU A 259 -4.81 -4.41 36.24
C GLU A 259 -4.11 -5.46 37.12
N LYS A 260 -3.82 -6.65 36.58
CA LYS A 260 -3.14 -7.73 37.32
C LYS A 260 -1.61 -7.57 37.34
N TYR A 261 -1.05 -6.88 36.38
CA TYR A 261 0.39 -6.77 36.15
C TYR A 261 0.91 -5.34 36.17
N LEU A 262 0.42 -4.53 37.13
CA LEU A 262 0.81 -3.10 37.28
C LEU A 262 2.30 -2.89 37.47
N ASP A 263 3.04 -3.87 37.99
CA ASP A 263 4.47 -3.82 38.19
C ASP A 263 5.30 -3.85 36.90
N MET A 264 4.68 -4.27 35.79
CA MET A 264 5.28 -4.20 34.45
C MET A 264 4.49 -3.30 33.49
N ALA A 265 3.49 -2.58 33.97
CA ALA A 265 2.70 -1.64 33.21
C ALA A 265 3.31 -0.24 33.21
N GLY A 266 3.26 0.43 32.06
CA GLY A 266 3.59 1.85 31.88
C GLY A 266 2.35 2.75 31.99
N ASP A 267 2.36 3.85 31.25
CA ASP A 267 1.25 4.79 31.17
C ASP A 267 0.00 4.16 30.55
N VAL A 268 -1.16 4.78 30.79
CA VAL A 268 -2.44 4.35 30.20
C VAL A 268 -2.45 4.64 28.69
N THR A 269 -2.90 3.66 27.91
CA THR A 269 -3.10 3.78 26.46
C THR A 269 -4.47 4.43 26.14
N TYR A 270 -4.66 4.87 24.90
CA TYR A 270 -5.90 5.50 24.45
C TYR A 270 -7.15 4.59 24.59
N ASN A 271 -6.95 3.27 24.63
CA ASN A 271 -8.05 2.30 24.80
C ASN A 271 -8.23 1.78 26.24
N GLY A 272 -7.57 2.41 27.21
CA GLY A 272 -7.67 2.06 28.63
C GLY A 272 -6.75 0.95 29.10
N GLY A 273 -5.98 0.33 28.21
CA GLY A 273 -4.89 -0.56 28.58
C GLY A 273 -3.65 0.20 29.07
N ARG A 274 -2.49 -0.46 29.11
CA ARG A 274 -1.23 0.18 29.51
C ARG A 274 -0.08 -0.23 28.60
N TYR A 275 0.82 0.72 28.33
CA TYR A 275 2.05 0.41 27.60
C TYR A 275 2.86 -0.64 28.35
N PHE A 276 3.51 -1.51 27.60
CA PHE A 276 4.38 -2.52 28.18
C PHE A 276 5.70 -1.88 28.62
N CYS A 277 6.12 -2.14 29.86
CA CYS A 277 7.34 -1.54 30.41
C CYS A 277 8.50 -2.56 30.43
N CYS A 278 9.32 -2.55 29.39
CA CYS A 278 10.52 -3.40 29.32
C CYS A 278 11.62 -2.97 30.32
N SER A 279 11.54 -1.79 30.91
CA SER A 279 12.45 -1.38 31.97
C SER A 279 12.11 -1.94 33.35
N SER A 280 11.00 -2.66 33.51
CA SER A 280 10.68 -3.42 34.73
C SER A 280 11.34 -4.81 34.69
N GLU A 281 11.67 -5.35 35.87
CA GLU A 281 12.30 -6.68 35.97
C GLU A 281 11.37 -7.79 35.38
N LYS A 282 10.07 -7.71 35.65
CA LYS A 282 9.10 -8.65 35.06
C LYS A 282 8.95 -8.47 33.56
N GLY A 283 8.92 -7.23 33.06
CA GLY A 283 8.85 -6.93 31.63
C GLY A 283 10.06 -7.46 30.87
N LYS A 284 11.28 -7.24 31.42
CA LYS A 284 12.52 -7.85 30.86
C LYS A 284 12.43 -9.36 30.86
N LYS A 285 12.02 -9.95 31.99
CA LYS A 285 11.87 -11.38 32.12
C LYS A 285 10.90 -11.95 31.08
N TYR A 286 9.75 -11.31 30.90
CA TYR A 286 8.77 -11.73 29.88
C TYR A 286 9.38 -11.70 28.48
N CYS A 287 10.00 -10.60 28.07
CA CYS A 287 10.59 -10.51 26.73
C CYS A 287 11.70 -11.54 26.51
N TYR A 288 12.57 -11.73 27.50
CA TYR A 288 13.62 -12.74 27.47
C TYR A 288 13.03 -14.16 27.33
N GLU A 289 12.08 -14.53 28.21
CA GLU A 289 11.42 -15.85 28.17
C GLU A 289 10.67 -16.06 26.85
N ALA A 290 10.01 -15.02 26.31
CA ALA A 290 9.31 -15.11 25.03
C ALA A 290 10.26 -15.43 23.89
N GLY A 291 11.40 -14.71 23.79
CA GLY A 291 12.43 -15.00 22.79
C GLY A 291 13.01 -16.40 22.92
N LYS A 292 13.33 -16.84 24.14
CA LYS A 292 13.85 -18.19 24.45
C LYS A 292 12.82 -19.27 24.08
N LYS A 293 11.60 -19.11 24.57
CA LYS A 293 10.50 -20.07 24.41
C LYS A 293 10.11 -20.27 22.95
N LEU A 294 10.17 -19.20 22.16
CA LEU A 294 9.90 -19.26 20.71
C LEU A 294 10.80 -20.31 20.05
N LEU A 295 12.08 -20.30 20.35
CA LEU A 295 13.06 -21.23 19.76
C LEU A 295 13.10 -22.60 20.44
N GLU A 296 12.73 -22.70 21.72
CA GLU A 296 12.50 -24.03 22.35
C GLU A 296 11.33 -24.76 21.67
N LEU A 297 10.29 -24.06 21.23
CA LEU A 297 9.10 -24.63 20.61
C LEU A 297 9.21 -24.75 19.08
N ALA A 298 9.98 -23.87 18.44
CA ALA A 298 10.21 -23.85 16.99
C ALA A 298 11.71 -23.66 16.67
N PRO A 299 12.57 -24.69 16.88
CA PRO A 299 14.04 -24.56 16.82
C PRO A 299 14.55 -24.22 15.42
N ASP A 300 13.84 -24.62 14.38
CA ASP A 300 14.26 -24.41 12.98
C ASP A 300 13.75 -23.06 12.42
N LEU A 301 13.11 -22.25 13.26
CA LEU A 301 12.71 -20.90 12.87
C LEU A 301 13.93 -20.07 12.47
N LYS A 302 13.85 -19.32 11.36
CA LYS A 302 14.97 -18.55 10.82
C LYS A 302 15.18 -17.24 11.56
N GLY A 303 14.09 -16.53 11.88
CA GLY A 303 14.18 -15.24 12.52
C GLY A 303 12.82 -14.70 13.04
N PHE A 304 12.91 -13.54 13.63
CA PHE A 304 11.79 -12.80 14.17
C PHE A 304 11.82 -11.36 13.67
N ILE A 305 10.71 -10.91 13.08
CA ILE A 305 10.51 -9.53 12.61
C ILE A 305 9.56 -8.85 13.59
N SER A 306 10.03 -7.83 14.31
CA SER A 306 9.23 -7.10 15.28
C SER A 306 9.00 -5.65 14.87
N ILE A 307 7.73 -5.26 14.79
CA ILE A 307 7.37 -3.84 14.91
C ILE A 307 7.33 -3.51 16.40
N THR A 308 8.39 -2.88 16.88
CA THR A 308 8.49 -2.44 18.28
C THR A 308 7.92 -1.04 18.49
N TYR A 309 7.75 -0.30 17.41
CA TYR A 309 7.05 0.99 17.35
C TYR A 309 6.29 1.15 16.03
N GLY A 310 4.99 1.30 16.09
CA GLY A 310 4.13 1.36 14.91
C GLY A 310 2.75 1.94 15.19
N GLU A 311 1.74 1.47 14.48
CA GLU A 311 0.36 1.96 14.60
C GLU A 311 -0.33 1.54 15.90
N ARG A 312 0.13 0.46 16.53
CA ARG A 312 -0.48 -0.07 17.74
C ARG A 312 0.38 0.19 18.95
N PRO A 313 -0.23 0.48 20.12
CA PRO A 313 0.50 0.68 21.36
C PRO A 313 1.35 -0.54 21.71
N THR A 314 2.62 -0.29 22.00
CA THR A 314 3.61 -1.30 22.41
C THR A 314 4.25 -0.92 23.73
N SER A 315 5.55 -0.61 23.74
CA SER A 315 6.30 -0.25 24.94
C SER A 315 6.13 1.22 25.32
N CYS A 316 6.74 1.61 26.43
CA CYS A 316 6.74 3.01 26.92
C CYS A 316 7.33 4.02 25.92
N SER A 317 8.10 3.61 24.93
CA SER A 317 8.54 4.50 23.83
C SER A 317 7.37 5.12 23.08
N TRP A 318 6.28 4.36 22.95
CA TRP A 318 5.06 4.82 22.29
C TRP A 318 4.34 5.91 23.08
N SER A 319 4.45 5.91 24.43
CA SER A 319 3.95 6.98 25.29
C SER A 319 4.64 8.32 25.02
N ILE A 320 5.94 8.31 24.68
CA ILE A 320 6.70 9.53 24.40
C ILE A 320 6.38 10.10 23.01
N LYS A 321 6.45 9.25 22.01
CA LYS A 321 6.33 9.68 20.61
C LYS A 321 4.88 9.75 20.13
N GLY A 322 3.99 8.99 20.78
CA GLY A 322 2.59 8.96 20.40
C GLY A 322 2.36 8.39 18.98
N ASN A 323 1.16 8.57 18.52
CA ASN A 323 0.77 8.37 17.13
C ASN A 323 -0.37 9.35 16.85
N SER A 324 -0.19 10.22 15.87
CA SER A 324 -1.13 11.29 15.54
C SER A 324 -2.58 10.82 15.31
N ASN A 325 -2.75 9.56 14.91
CA ASN A 325 -4.09 8.96 14.71
C ASN A 325 -4.79 8.60 16.04
N TYR A 326 -4.04 8.48 17.15
CA TYR A 326 -4.57 7.91 18.39
C TYR A 326 -4.21 8.69 19.66
N SER A 327 -3.05 9.34 19.69
CA SER A 327 -2.61 10.10 20.87
C SER A 327 -1.61 11.19 20.49
N GLU A 328 -1.69 12.30 21.18
CA GLU A 328 -0.68 13.37 21.08
C GLU A 328 0.65 12.89 21.70
N PRO A 329 1.81 13.22 21.08
CA PRO A 329 3.10 12.93 21.68
C PRO A 329 3.27 13.68 23.01
N LYS A 330 3.91 13.00 23.96
CA LYS A 330 4.29 13.61 25.24
C LYS A 330 5.78 13.89 25.23
N SER A 331 6.22 14.90 25.96
CA SER A 331 7.66 15.20 26.06
C SER A 331 8.44 14.12 26.82
N VAL A 332 7.79 13.43 27.76
CA VAL A 332 8.38 12.38 28.59
C VAL A 332 7.35 11.30 28.92
N CYS A 333 7.84 10.09 29.18
CA CYS A 333 7.02 9.01 29.75
C CYS A 333 6.79 9.28 31.25
N THR A 334 5.58 9.12 31.75
CA THR A 334 5.29 9.29 33.19
C THR A 334 5.54 8.01 34.00
N CYS A 335 5.81 6.89 33.34
CA CYS A 335 6.21 5.65 34.03
C CYS A 335 7.48 5.87 34.87
N PRO A 336 7.49 5.56 36.18
CA PRO A 336 8.63 5.87 37.08
C PRO A 336 9.96 5.24 36.62
N ARG A 337 9.90 4.16 35.84
CA ARG A 337 11.07 3.42 35.33
C ARG A 337 11.60 3.97 34.00
N CYS A 338 10.78 4.74 33.28
CA CYS A 338 11.10 5.23 31.92
C CYS A 338 11.16 6.77 31.82
N LYS A 339 10.73 7.51 32.85
CA LYS A 339 10.57 8.96 32.83
C LYS A 339 11.85 9.74 32.47
N ASP A 340 13.02 9.15 32.73
CA ASP A 340 14.32 9.80 32.48
C ASP A 340 15.02 9.20 31.24
N LYS A 341 14.29 8.41 30.41
CA LYS A 341 14.82 7.73 29.23
C LYS A 341 14.30 8.33 27.94
N THR A 342 15.12 8.32 26.91
CA THR A 342 14.67 8.61 25.54
C THR A 342 13.84 7.47 24.97
N ALA A 343 13.04 7.75 23.95
CA ALA A 343 12.29 6.72 23.24
C ALA A 343 13.24 5.67 22.63
N GLY A 344 14.38 6.11 22.08
CA GLY A 344 15.42 5.24 21.54
C GLY A 344 16.04 4.30 22.56
N GLN A 345 16.27 4.77 23.80
CA GLN A 345 16.76 3.92 24.91
C GLN A 345 15.76 2.82 25.27
N ILE A 346 14.46 3.17 25.41
CA ILE A 346 13.42 2.21 25.76
C ILE A 346 13.27 1.16 24.66
N LEU A 347 13.34 1.58 23.42
CA LEU A 347 13.22 0.71 22.27
C LEU A 347 14.41 -0.27 22.18
N ALA A 348 15.61 0.23 22.36
CA ALA A 348 16.82 -0.60 22.37
C ALA A 348 16.81 -1.65 23.50
N GLU A 349 16.38 -1.25 24.73
CA GLU A 349 16.20 -2.19 25.84
C GLU A 349 15.16 -3.28 25.53
N THR A 350 14.09 -2.92 24.80
CA THR A 350 13.05 -3.87 24.39
C THR A 350 13.60 -4.90 23.40
N VAL A 351 14.31 -4.43 22.40
CA VAL A 351 14.94 -5.28 21.38
C VAL A 351 15.98 -6.19 22.01
N GLU A 352 16.82 -5.66 22.93
CA GLU A 352 17.80 -6.45 23.66
C GLU A 352 17.17 -7.56 24.48
N ALA A 353 16.09 -7.27 25.20
CA ALA A 353 15.42 -8.27 26.03
C ALA A 353 14.84 -9.44 25.19
N LEU A 354 14.21 -9.14 24.05
CA LEU A 354 13.67 -10.15 23.14
C LEU A 354 14.79 -10.98 22.50
N ARG A 355 15.83 -10.31 22.03
CA ARG A 355 16.96 -10.90 21.33
C ARG A 355 17.78 -11.84 22.21
N SER A 356 18.11 -11.40 23.43
CA SER A 356 19.00 -12.14 24.31
C SER A 356 18.45 -13.53 24.66
N GLY A 357 17.12 -13.64 24.90
CA GLY A 357 16.48 -14.92 25.14
C GLY A 357 16.52 -15.87 23.93
N ALA A 358 16.30 -15.34 22.75
CA ALA A 358 16.34 -16.12 21.52
C ALA A 358 17.77 -16.61 21.22
N ARG A 359 18.75 -15.78 21.34
CA ARG A 359 20.17 -16.10 21.03
C ARG A 359 20.85 -17.00 22.05
N GLU A 360 20.29 -17.13 23.23
CA GLU A 360 20.75 -18.17 24.17
C GLU A 360 20.52 -19.58 23.61
N VAL A 361 19.42 -19.77 22.86
CA VAL A 361 19.07 -21.06 22.24
C VAL A 361 19.75 -21.22 20.88
N LYS A 362 19.75 -20.16 20.07
CA LYS A 362 20.26 -20.17 18.70
C LYS A 362 21.07 -18.88 18.41
N PRO A 363 22.42 -18.97 18.55
CA PRO A 363 23.29 -17.78 18.42
C PRO A 363 23.17 -17.02 17.12
N GLU A 364 22.86 -17.69 15.98
CA GLU A 364 22.69 -17.11 14.66
C GLU A 364 21.26 -16.64 14.34
N PHE A 365 20.35 -16.68 15.33
CA PHE A 365 18.97 -16.29 15.13
C PHE A 365 18.82 -14.81 14.73
N GLU A 366 18.11 -14.54 13.65
CA GLU A 366 17.91 -13.20 13.12
C GLU A 366 16.79 -12.47 13.89
N THR A 367 17.15 -11.45 14.67
CA THR A 367 16.19 -10.54 15.29
C THR A 367 16.15 -9.25 14.49
N ILE A 368 15.04 -9.02 13.78
CA ILE A 368 14.84 -7.87 12.89
C ILE A 368 13.93 -6.87 13.61
N SER A 369 14.48 -5.71 13.93
CA SER A 369 13.72 -4.58 14.47
C SER A 369 13.25 -3.69 13.33
N TRP A 370 11.95 -3.72 13.08
CA TRP A 370 11.34 -2.89 12.06
C TRP A 370 10.85 -1.57 12.63
N THR A 371 11.46 -0.49 12.16
CA THR A 371 11.17 0.88 12.57
C THR A 371 9.99 1.47 11.77
N TYR A 372 8.85 0.78 11.81
CA TYR A 372 7.69 1.09 10.98
C TYR A 372 7.11 2.50 11.19
N GLY A 373 6.92 2.91 12.43
CA GLY A 373 6.30 4.19 12.77
C GLY A 373 7.28 5.36 12.92
N HIS A 374 8.55 5.19 12.64
CA HIS A 374 9.59 6.20 12.89
C HIS A 374 9.48 7.45 12.03
N ARG A 375 8.69 7.45 10.96
CA ARG A 375 8.37 8.67 10.20
C ARG A 375 7.79 9.81 11.05
N LEU A 376 7.28 9.49 12.24
CA LEU A 376 6.72 10.46 13.20
C LEU A 376 7.76 10.97 14.19
N TRP A 377 8.99 10.48 14.11
CA TRP A 377 10.06 10.86 14.99
C TRP A 377 10.93 11.94 14.35
N GLU A 378 11.54 12.79 15.18
CA GLU A 378 12.62 13.66 14.71
C GLU A 378 13.82 12.79 14.29
N THR A 379 14.61 13.28 13.33
CA THR A 379 15.76 12.53 12.80
C THR A 379 16.74 12.13 13.90
N GLU A 380 17.01 13.04 14.85
CA GLU A 380 17.93 12.83 15.96
C GLU A 380 17.48 11.68 16.86
N ASP A 381 16.19 11.53 17.09
CA ASP A 381 15.64 10.44 17.91
C ASP A 381 15.74 9.08 17.21
N ILE A 382 15.58 9.07 15.88
CA ILE A 382 15.78 7.86 15.07
C ILE A 382 17.25 7.45 15.14
N LEU A 383 18.16 8.40 14.97
CA LEU A 383 19.60 8.15 15.03
C LEU A 383 20.04 7.73 16.43
N ASP A 384 19.44 8.27 17.51
CA ASP A 384 19.67 7.81 18.89
C ASP A 384 19.30 6.34 19.06
N TYR A 385 18.18 5.92 18.48
CA TYR A 385 17.80 4.50 18.47
C TYR A 385 18.80 3.63 17.66
N VAL A 386 19.19 4.07 16.47
CA VAL A 386 20.18 3.34 15.64
C VAL A 386 21.49 3.16 16.41
N ASP A 387 21.97 4.19 17.11
CA ASP A 387 23.20 4.13 17.90
C ASP A 387 23.13 3.12 19.05
N ARG A 388 21.97 2.98 19.68
CA ARG A 388 21.74 2.16 20.86
C ARG A 388 21.26 0.75 20.56
N CYS A 389 20.71 0.51 19.38
CA CYS A 389 20.24 -0.81 19.00
C CYS A 389 21.36 -1.84 19.16
N PRO A 390 21.10 -3.06 19.67
CA PRO A 390 22.12 -4.09 19.81
C PRO A 390 22.90 -4.34 18.50
N GLU A 391 24.21 -4.60 18.60
CA GLU A 391 25.12 -4.69 17.44
C GLU A 391 24.70 -5.74 16.42
N ASP A 392 24.21 -6.86 16.90
CA ASP A 392 23.79 -8.01 16.09
C ASP A 392 22.28 -8.08 15.84
N ALA A 393 21.51 -7.07 16.29
CA ALA A 393 20.14 -6.88 15.84
C ALA A 393 20.13 -6.26 14.45
N ILE A 394 19.23 -6.75 13.61
CA ILE A 394 19.07 -6.24 12.25
C ILE A 394 18.06 -5.08 12.27
N LEU A 395 18.48 -3.93 11.78
CA LEU A 395 17.59 -2.79 11.58
C LEU A 395 16.86 -2.96 10.26
N MET A 396 15.56 -2.77 10.25
CA MET A 396 14.75 -2.72 9.02
C MET A 396 13.90 -1.47 8.99
N GLN A 397 13.86 -0.81 7.83
CA GLN A 397 13.05 0.40 7.61
C GLN A 397 12.36 0.34 6.25
N ASN A 398 11.22 1.04 6.14
CA ASN A 398 10.53 1.22 4.88
C ASN A 398 11.42 2.03 3.92
N PHE A 399 11.60 1.50 2.71
CA PHE A 399 12.53 2.05 1.72
C PHE A 399 12.01 3.35 1.10
N ASP A 400 10.71 3.46 0.95
CA ASP A 400 10.00 4.50 0.23
C ASP A 400 9.19 5.44 1.13
N ASP A 401 9.18 5.20 2.45
CA ASP A 401 8.42 6.03 3.42
C ASP A 401 9.02 7.42 3.57
N ALA A 402 8.17 8.44 3.55
CA ALA A 402 8.54 9.86 3.58
C ALA A 402 9.49 10.29 2.44
N GLY A 403 9.41 9.65 1.29
CA GLY A 403 10.09 10.07 0.08
C GLY A 403 9.32 11.17 -0.66
N PHE A 404 10.01 11.92 -1.51
CA PHE A 404 9.41 12.99 -2.29
C PHE A 404 9.62 12.79 -3.78
N GLU A 405 8.59 13.07 -4.56
CA GLU A 405 8.64 13.09 -6.02
C GLU A 405 7.97 14.34 -6.55
N ASN A 406 8.44 14.82 -7.70
CA ASN A 406 7.81 15.94 -8.38
C ASN A 406 6.80 15.44 -9.41
N GLN A 407 5.53 15.76 -9.18
CA GLN A 407 4.47 15.50 -10.15
C GLN A 407 3.77 16.80 -10.52
N LEU A 408 3.68 17.10 -11.82
CA LEU A 408 3.09 18.33 -12.36
C LEU A 408 3.68 19.61 -11.74
N GLY A 409 4.99 19.63 -11.50
CA GLY A 409 5.71 20.78 -10.93
C GLY A 409 5.50 21.00 -9.43
N LYS A 410 4.82 20.08 -8.73
CA LYS A 410 4.61 20.10 -7.29
C LYS A 410 5.32 18.94 -6.61
N ARG A 411 5.89 19.20 -5.43
CA ARG A 411 6.51 18.17 -4.58
C ARG A 411 5.41 17.36 -3.90
N ARG A 412 5.44 16.03 -4.07
CA ARG A 412 4.48 15.08 -3.50
C ARG A 412 5.20 14.12 -2.57
N LEU A 413 4.56 13.81 -1.44
CA LEU A 413 5.12 12.95 -0.40
C LEU A 413 4.62 11.52 -0.57
N SER A 414 5.55 10.56 -0.67
CA SER A 414 5.24 9.13 -0.64
C SER A 414 5.12 8.62 0.79
N THR A 415 4.43 7.51 0.94
CA THR A 415 4.35 6.74 2.18
C THR A 415 4.97 5.35 2.00
N ASP A 416 4.70 4.42 2.87
CA ASP A 416 5.43 3.15 2.97
C ASP A 416 4.95 2.02 2.05
N TYR A 417 4.11 2.29 1.06
CA TYR A 417 3.50 1.23 0.22
C TYR A 417 3.58 1.55 -1.28
N TRP A 418 4.66 2.21 -1.72
CA TRP A 418 4.78 2.67 -3.11
C TRP A 418 5.63 1.76 -3.96
N LEU A 419 5.02 1.20 -5.01
CA LEU A 419 5.76 0.53 -6.08
C LEU A 419 6.24 1.55 -7.13
N SER A 420 5.40 2.53 -7.48
CA SER A 420 5.70 3.55 -8.51
C SER A 420 6.86 4.49 -8.12
N TYR A 421 7.15 4.64 -6.83
CA TYR A 421 8.26 5.44 -6.34
C TYR A 421 9.53 4.59 -6.23
N PRO A 422 10.59 4.87 -7.00
CA PRO A 422 11.80 4.04 -6.99
C PRO A 422 12.63 4.16 -5.71
N GLY A 423 12.48 5.24 -4.93
CA GLY A 423 13.25 5.48 -3.71
C GLY A 423 14.77 5.56 -3.93
N PRO A 424 15.60 5.44 -2.86
CA PRO A 424 15.18 5.43 -1.47
C PRO A 424 14.73 6.80 -0.95
N SER A 425 13.95 6.82 0.12
CA SER A 425 13.58 8.07 0.80
C SER A 425 14.74 8.67 1.58
N GLU A 426 14.67 9.95 1.92
CA GLU A 426 15.65 10.61 2.78
C GLU A 426 15.68 9.99 4.18
N LEU A 427 14.53 9.65 4.73
CA LEU A 427 14.41 8.97 6.02
C LEU A 427 15.17 7.64 6.00
N PHE A 428 14.99 6.83 4.94
CA PHE A 428 15.71 5.56 4.78
C PHE A 428 17.22 5.80 4.66
N THR A 429 17.64 6.74 3.81
CA THR A 429 19.08 6.98 3.55
C THR A 429 19.82 7.47 4.78
N ASN A 430 19.20 8.34 5.60
CA ASN A 430 19.79 8.82 6.85
C ASN A 430 19.98 7.67 7.85
N THR A 431 18.95 6.82 8.01
CA THR A 431 19.03 5.65 8.89
C THR A 431 20.07 4.64 8.40
N ALA A 432 20.09 4.35 7.10
CA ALA A 432 21.02 3.38 6.50
C ALA A 432 22.48 3.84 6.59
N LYS A 433 22.76 5.10 6.31
CA LYS A 433 24.11 5.69 6.49
C LYS A 433 24.58 5.56 7.93
N ARG A 434 23.72 5.91 8.90
CA ARG A 434 24.07 5.79 10.32
C ARG A 434 24.32 4.34 10.73
N ALA A 435 23.49 3.41 10.25
CA ALA A 435 23.69 1.97 10.47
C ALA A 435 25.04 1.49 9.91
N MET A 436 25.39 1.90 8.69
CA MET A 436 26.70 1.60 8.08
C MET A 436 27.86 2.16 8.90
N GLU A 437 27.80 3.43 9.33
CA GLU A 437 28.81 4.06 10.18
C GLU A 437 29.04 3.30 11.49
N LYS A 438 27.98 2.69 12.03
CA LYS A 438 28.01 1.91 13.25
C LYS A 438 28.28 0.41 13.03
N GLY A 439 28.52 -0.02 11.78
CA GLY A 439 28.74 -1.42 11.45
C GLY A 439 27.53 -2.34 11.64
N LYS A 440 26.30 -1.76 11.67
CA LYS A 440 25.06 -2.49 11.88
C LYS A 440 24.48 -3.02 10.57
N THR A 441 23.80 -4.14 10.65
CA THR A 441 23.11 -4.74 9.49
C THR A 441 21.80 -4.02 9.23
N MET A 442 21.61 -3.58 7.98
CA MET A 442 20.41 -2.89 7.51
C MET A 442 19.63 -3.74 6.52
N TYR A 443 18.33 -3.88 6.76
CA TYR A 443 17.35 -4.44 5.83
C TYR A 443 16.41 -3.36 5.33
N ALA A 444 15.83 -3.57 4.15
CA ALA A 444 14.83 -2.70 3.57
C ALA A 444 13.49 -3.43 3.48
N LYS A 445 12.41 -2.78 3.88
CA LYS A 445 11.08 -3.20 3.50
C LYS A 445 10.68 -2.40 2.25
N MET A 446 10.35 -3.08 1.16
CA MET A 446 9.91 -2.46 -0.11
C MET A 446 8.82 -3.30 -0.78
N GLN A 447 8.10 -2.68 -1.71
CA GLN A 447 7.12 -3.40 -2.52
C GLN A 447 7.75 -3.88 -3.82
N VAL A 448 7.47 -5.14 -4.19
CA VAL A 448 8.03 -5.79 -5.38
C VAL A 448 6.96 -6.11 -6.40
N CYS A 449 5.92 -6.88 -6.08
CA CYS A 449 4.93 -7.30 -7.08
C CYS A 449 3.78 -6.30 -7.24
N CYS A 450 3.19 -5.85 -6.14
CA CYS A 450 2.10 -4.87 -6.12
C CYS A 450 2.13 -4.05 -4.83
N SER A 451 1.23 -3.08 -4.73
CA SER A 451 1.11 -2.19 -3.57
C SER A 451 -0.32 -1.71 -3.39
N HIS A 452 -0.56 -0.82 -2.43
CA HIS A 452 -1.85 -0.11 -2.31
C HIS A 452 -2.25 0.69 -3.56
N GLU A 453 -1.34 0.92 -4.49
CA GLU A 453 -1.64 1.63 -5.74
C GLU A 453 -2.60 0.84 -6.62
N ILE A 454 -2.42 -0.51 -6.69
CA ILE A 454 -3.31 -1.42 -7.41
C ILE A 454 -3.15 -2.86 -6.86
N ALA A 455 -3.74 -3.14 -5.71
CA ALA A 455 -3.57 -4.42 -5.02
C ALA A 455 -4.51 -5.56 -5.50
N THR A 456 -5.35 -5.30 -6.49
CA THR A 456 -6.28 -6.28 -7.09
C THR A 456 -5.69 -7.04 -8.27
N VAL A 457 -4.40 -6.86 -8.51
CA VAL A 457 -3.63 -7.60 -9.53
C VAL A 457 -2.52 -8.40 -8.88
N PRO A 458 -2.11 -9.54 -9.44
CA PRO A 458 -1.05 -10.37 -8.84
C PRO A 458 0.32 -9.67 -8.86
N TYR A 459 0.57 -8.83 -9.85
CA TYR A 459 1.76 -8.01 -10.00
C TYR A 459 1.54 -6.91 -11.05
N VAL A 460 2.33 -5.85 -10.97
CA VAL A 460 2.43 -4.80 -11.99
C VAL A 460 3.74 -5.02 -12.75
N PRO A 461 3.73 -5.28 -14.07
CA PRO A 461 4.94 -5.66 -14.84
C PRO A 461 5.84 -4.45 -15.13
N VAL A 462 6.51 -3.94 -14.10
CA VAL A 462 7.44 -2.80 -14.13
C VAL A 462 8.82 -3.16 -13.52
N PRO A 463 9.50 -4.21 -14.01
CA PRO A 463 10.73 -4.70 -13.39
C PRO A 463 11.88 -3.68 -13.41
N GLY A 464 11.80 -2.66 -14.26
CA GLY A 464 12.76 -1.55 -14.27
C GLY A 464 12.70 -0.70 -13.01
N ILE A 465 11.54 -0.56 -12.36
CA ILE A 465 11.44 0.11 -11.05
C ILE A 465 12.13 -0.75 -9.98
N ILE A 466 12.03 -2.07 -10.04
CA ILE A 466 12.71 -2.96 -9.11
C ILE A 466 14.23 -2.86 -9.28
N PHE A 467 14.70 -2.71 -10.53
CA PHE A 467 16.11 -2.43 -10.79
C PHE A 467 16.57 -1.16 -10.07
N ASP A 468 15.84 -0.07 -10.19
CA ASP A 468 16.18 1.21 -9.54
C ASP A 468 16.14 1.08 -8.00
N LYS A 469 15.13 0.40 -7.43
CA LYS A 469 15.04 0.13 -5.99
C LYS A 469 16.23 -0.69 -5.47
N TYR A 470 16.61 -1.75 -6.17
CA TYR A 470 17.72 -2.62 -5.77
C TYR A 470 19.08 -1.93 -5.93
N LYS A 471 19.23 -1.06 -6.95
CA LYS A 471 20.40 -0.19 -7.07
C LYS A 471 20.56 0.68 -5.81
N GLY A 472 19.51 1.39 -5.41
CA GLY A 472 19.52 2.17 -4.17
C GLY A 472 19.77 1.32 -2.93
N ALA A 473 19.16 0.13 -2.83
CA ALA A 473 19.42 -0.78 -1.72
C ALA A 473 20.91 -1.22 -1.66
N TYR A 474 21.49 -1.52 -2.80
CA TYR A 474 22.90 -1.88 -2.89
C TYR A 474 23.83 -0.72 -2.49
N GLU A 475 23.57 0.49 -2.98
CA GLU A 475 24.34 1.70 -2.68
C GLU A 475 24.36 2.04 -1.18
N TYR A 476 23.27 1.74 -0.45
CA TYR A 476 23.15 1.96 0.99
C TYR A 476 23.43 0.70 1.83
N GLY A 477 24.11 -0.28 1.24
CA GLY A 477 24.64 -1.44 1.98
C GLY A 477 23.60 -2.38 2.56
N VAL A 478 22.37 -2.37 2.04
CA VAL A 478 21.28 -3.26 2.46
C VAL A 478 21.69 -4.73 2.29
N LYS A 479 21.41 -5.56 3.31
CA LYS A 479 21.75 -7.00 3.33
C LYS A 479 20.55 -7.92 3.22
N GLY A 480 19.36 -7.40 3.40
CA GLY A 480 18.11 -8.14 3.26
C GLY A 480 16.95 -7.27 2.84
N VAL A 481 15.97 -7.87 2.18
CA VAL A 481 14.76 -7.21 1.71
C VAL A 481 13.54 -7.98 2.14
N MET A 482 12.61 -7.30 2.82
CA MET A 482 11.24 -7.75 2.99
C MET A 482 10.43 -7.23 1.81
N GLN A 483 10.03 -8.11 0.91
CA GLN A 483 9.58 -7.79 -0.45
C GLN A 483 8.10 -7.42 -0.56
N CYS A 484 7.34 -7.57 0.50
CA CYS A 484 5.92 -7.24 0.50
C CYS A 484 5.40 -6.96 1.90
N TRP A 485 4.24 -6.29 1.96
CA TRP A 485 3.36 -6.21 3.12
C TRP A 485 2.25 -7.27 3.01
N TYR A 486 1.07 -7.02 3.53
CA TYR A 486 -0.09 -7.92 3.44
C TYR A 486 -0.67 -8.10 2.01
N PHE A 487 -0.03 -7.55 0.99
CA PHE A 487 -0.41 -7.82 -0.41
C PHE A 487 0.05 -9.19 -0.89
N GLY A 488 1.09 -9.73 -0.26
CA GLY A 488 1.79 -10.93 -0.70
C GLY A 488 2.54 -10.69 -2.02
N ASN A 489 3.34 -11.67 -2.39
CA ASN A 489 3.97 -11.70 -3.72
C ASN A 489 3.45 -12.92 -4.49
N TYR A 490 2.92 -12.64 -5.68
CA TYR A 490 2.65 -13.70 -6.64
C TYR A 490 3.92 -13.98 -7.45
N PRO A 491 4.35 -15.27 -7.57
CA PRO A 491 5.52 -15.62 -8.36
C PRO A 491 5.40 -15.13 -9.80
N SER A 492 6.36 -14.32 -10.24
CA SER A 492 6.28 -13.58 -11.50
C SER A 492 7.62 -13.00 -11.92
N MET A 493 7.68 -12.34 -13.09
CA MET A 493 8.87 -11.61 -13.51
C MET A 493 9.30 -10.54 -12.49
N MET A 494 8.40 -10.02 -11.65
CA MET A 494 8.74 -9.02 -10.63
C MET A 494 9.52 -9.62 -9.47
N SER A 495 9.06 -10.76 -8.91
CA SER A 495 9.79 -11.48 -7.87
C SER A 495 11.08 -12.09 -8.42
N LYS A 496 11.06 -12.58 -9.68
CA LYS A 496 12.27 -13.05 -10.37
C LYS A 496 13.29 -11.92 -10.56
N ALA A 497 12.85 -10.71 -10.95
CA ALA A 497 13.71 -9.54 -11.04
C ALA A 497 14.39 -9.24 -9.69
N ALA A 498 13.64 -9.25 -8.61
CA ALA A 498 14.17 -9.04 -7.26
C ALA A 498 15.18 -10.13 -6.87
N GLY A 499 14.91 -11.39 -7.23
CA GLY A 499 15.84 -12.49 -7.05
C GLY A 499 17.15 -12.30 -7.82
N GLU A 500 17.07 -12.04 -9.12
CA GLU A 500 18.23 -11.81 -9.97
C GLU A 500 19.11 -10.63 -9.52
N LEU A 501 18.45 -9.50 -9.18
CA LEU A 501 19.11 -8.29 -8.68
C LEU A 501 19.76 -8.49 -7.31
N SER A 502 19.31 -9.48 -6.55
CA SER A 502 19.96 -9.84 -5.28
C SER A 502 21.33 -10.48 -5.46
N PHE A 503 21.64 -11.00 -6.66
CA PHE A 503 22.92 -11.62 -7.03
C PHE A 503 23.78 -10.74 -7.94
N THR A 504 23.45 -9.48 -8.12
CA THR A 504 24.26 -8.54 -8.89
C THR A 504 24.97 -7.53 -7.96
N ASN A 505 26.07 -7.00 -8.46
CA ASN A 505 26.78 -5.84 -7.92
C ASN A 505 27.01 -4.77 -9.00
N ASP A 506 26.46 -4.97 -10.19
CA ASP A 506 26.54 -4.05 -11.32
C ASP A 506 25.13 -3.61 -11.73
N PHE A 507 24.88 -2.34 -11.58
CA PHE A 507 23.63 -1.66 -11.94
C PHE A 507 23.85 -0.63 -13.06
N SER A 508 24.80 -0.86 -13.94
CA SER A 508 25.15 0.07 -15.04
C SER A 508 24.25 -0.08 -16.26
N ASP A 509 23.67 -1.28 -16.50
CA ASP A 509 22.94 -1.63 -17.72
C ASP A 509 21.56 -2.21 -17.43
N LYS A 510 20.59 -1.30 -17.25
CA LYS A 510 19.19 -1.63 -17.00
C LYS A 510 18.53 -2.26 -18.23
N GLU A 511 18.88 -1.81 -19.42
CA GLU A 511 18.32 -2.31 -20.68
C GLU A 511 18.65 -3.78 -20.89
N SER A 512 19.91 -4.16 -20.76
CA SER A 512 20.34 -5.56 -20.84
C SER A 512 19.70 -6.42 -19.74
N PHE A 513 19.55 -5.87 -18.53
CA PHE A 513 18.84 -6.58 -17.45
C PHE A 513 17.41 -6.91 -17.86
N LEU A 514 16.65 -5.93 -18.36
CA LEU A 514 15.25 -6.14 -18.77
C LEU A 514 15.15 -7.15 -19.91
N LYS A 515 16.04 -7.09 -20.90
CA LYS A 515 16.08 -8.06 -22.01
C LYS A 515 16.40 -9.47 -21.52
N ASN A 516 17.37 -9.64 -20.65
CA ASN A 516 17.73 -10.93 -20.08
C ASN A 516 16.60 -11.52 -19.23
N LEU A 517 15.90 -10.69 -18.46
CA LEU A 517 14.72 -11.11 -17.70
C LEU A 517 13.58 -11.52 -18.64
N ALA A 518 13.29 -10.71 -19.67
CA ALA A 518 12.26 -10.99 -20.64
C ALA A 518 12.52 -12.31 -21.39
N ALA A 519 13.79 -12.61 -21.68
CA ALA A 519 14.16 -13.84 -22.37
C ALA A 519 13.83 -15.12 -21.60
N ILE A 520 13.76 -15.07 -20.26
CA ILE A 520 13.33 -16.22 -19.44
C ILE A 520 11.89 -16.60 -19.72
N TYR A 521 11.02 -15.61 -19.91
CA TYR A 521 9.56 -15.79 -20.02
C TYR A 521 9.05 -15.87 -21.47
N PHE A 522 9.73 -15.19 -22.40
CA PHE A 522 9.28 -15.01 -23.78
C PHE A 522 10.28 -15.50 -24.83
N GLY A 523 11.45 -15.97 -24.39
CA GLY A 523 12.55 -16.32 -25.27
C GLY A 523 13.32 -15.08 -25.78
N LYS A 524 14.53 -15.31 -26.25
CA LYS A 524 15.46 -14.27 -26.71
C LYS A 524 14.93 -13.51 -27.94
N SER A 525 14.19 -14.21 -28.81
CA SER A 525 13.63 -13.66 -30.04
C SER A 525 12.57 -12.56 -29.80
N LYS A 526 11.88 -12.60 -28.65
CA LYS A 526 10.82 -11.65 -28.27
C LYS A 526 11.27 -10.64 -27.21
N ALA A 527 12.43 -10.89 -26.59
CA ALA A 527 12.89 -10.15 -25.41
C ALA A 527 12.97 -8.62 -25.61
N ASP A 528 13.42 -8.16 -26.77
CA ASP A 528 13.51 -6.71 -27.08
C ASP A 528 12.13 -6.04 -27.04
N LYS A 529 11.11 -6.69 -27.62
CA LYS A 529 9.74 -6.14 -27.63
C LYS A 529 9.15 -6.10 -26.22
N VAL A 530 9.35 -7.17 -25.45
CA VAL A 530 8.85 -7.27 -24.09
C VAL A 530 9.55 -6.26 -23.17
N ALA A 531 10.86 -6.16 -23.23
CA ALA A 531 11.62 -5.17 -22.48
C ALA A 531 11.16 -3.74 -22.80
N LYS A 532 10.91 -3.44 -24.08
CA LYS A 532 10.39 -2.13 -24.51
C LYS A 532 8.98 -1.88 -23.97
N ALA A 533 8.12 -2.88 -23.92
CA ALA A 533 6.80 -2.76 -23.29
C ALA A 533 6.95 -2.44 -21.80
N TRP A 534 7.81 -3.15 -21.07
CA TRP A 534 8.05 -2.91 -19.65
C TRP A 534 8.64 -1.52 -19.36
N GLU A 535 9.53 -1.00 -20.21
CA GLU A 535 10.01 0.39 -20.11
C GLU A 535 8.86 1.40 -20.21
N LEU A 536 7.96 1.22 -21.18
CA LEU A 536 6.81 2.12 -21.36
C LEU A 536 5.80 1.99 -20.21
N PHE A 537 5.61 0.77 -19.68
CA PHE A 537 4.81 0.56 -18.48
C PHE A 537 5.40 1.27 -17.27
N GLU A 538 6.72 1.19 -17.09
CA GLU A 538 7.43 1.92 -16.04
C GLU A 538 7.28 3.44 -16.19
N GLU A 539 7.51 3.98 -17.40
CA GLU A 539 7.32 5.41 -17.68
C GLU A 539 5.89 5.87 -17.36
N GLY A 540 4.91 5.05 -17.69
CA GLY A 540 3.51 5.30 -17.36
C GLY A 540 3.27 5.23 -15.86
N TYR A 541 3.63 4.12 -15.22
CA TYR A 541 3.31 3.83 -13.83
C TYR A 541 3.92 4.81 -12.81
N LYS A 542 5.08 5.40 -13.13
CA LYS A 542 5.67 6.51 -12.35
C LYS A 542 4.78 7.76 -12.27
N ASN A 543 3.75 7.86 -13.11
CA ASN A 543 2.73 8.91 -13.03
C ASN A 543 1.52 8.53 -12.18
N TYR A 544 1.52 7.37 -11.50
CA TYR A 544 0.49 7.11 -10.51
C TYR A 544 0.48 8.25 -9.49
N PRO A 545 -0.69 8.89 -9.20
CA PRO A 545 -0.73 10.01 -8.26
C PRO A 545 -0.14 9.63 -6.90
N ILE A 546 0.98 10.22 -6.54
CA ILE A 546 1.59 10.00 -5.22
C ILE A 546 0.74 10.68 -4.16
N ASN A 547 -0.24 9.93 -3.70
CA ASN A 547 -1.31 10.36 -2.81
C ASN A 547 -1.86 9.14 -2.07
N VAL A 548 -1.56 9.03 -0.78
CA VAL A 548 -1.97 7.87 0.03
C VAL A 548 -3.48 7.67 0.05
N MET A 549 -4.25 8.75 0.04
CA MET A 549 -5.71 8.66 0.03
C MET A 549 -6.21 8.14 -1.32
N PHE A 550 -5.57 8.52 -2.42
CA PHE A 550 -5.89 7.99 -3.73
C PHE A 550 -5.61 6.48 -3.84
N SER A 551 -4.53 6.00 -3.25
CA SER A 551 -4.25 4.56 -3.19
C SER A 551 -5.24 3.80 -2.28
N TYR A 552 -5.76 4.45 -1.24
CA TYR A 552 -6.70 3.82 -0.29
C TYR A 552 -8.17 3.88 -0.70
N TYR A 553 -8.57 4.88 -1.49
CA TYR A 553 -9.96 5.15 -1.80
C TYR A 553 -10.21 5.47 -3.28
N GLY A 554 -9.16 5.54 -4.08
CA GLY A 554 -9.28 5.84 -5.50
C GLY A 554 -9.80 4.68 -6.35
N PRO A 555 -10.23 4.96 -7.58
CA PRO A 555 -10.93 4.00 -8.41
C PRO A 555 -10.02 3.02 -9.17
N MET A 556 -8.69 3.07 -8.99
CA MET A 556 -7.77 2.24 -9.79
C MET A 556 -7.86 0.74 -9.47
N HIS A 557 -8.21 0.36 -8.24
CA HIS A 557 -8.26 -1.03 -7.81
C HIS A 557 -9.38 -1.84 -8.42
N ASP A 558 -10.54 -1.21 -8.61
CA ASP A 558 -11.80 -1.89 -8.83
C ASP A 558 -12.74 -1.09 -9.76
N SER A 559 -12.15 -0.30 -10.67
CA SER A 559 -12.89 0.53 -11.63
C SER A 559 -13.97 -0.24 -12.39
N VAL A 560 -13.70 -1.51 -12.74
CA VAL A 560 -14.63 -2.36 -13.49
C VAL A 560 -15.88 -2.79 -12.73
N VAL A 561 -15.97 -2.48 -11.44
CA VAL A 561 -17.18 -2.67 -10.61
C VAL A 561 -17.64 -1.39 -9.94
N TRP A 562 -16.96 -0.27 -10.15
CA TRP A 562 -17.32 1.04 -9.58
C TRP A 562 -18.64 1.56 -10.16
N LYS A 563 -19.61 1.81 -9.31
CA LYS A 563 -20.92 2.34 -9.72
C LYS A 563 -20.85 3.85 -9.83
N LEU A 564 -21.02 4.36 -11.05
CA LEU A 564 -21.13 5.80 -11.32
C LEU A 564 -22.46 6.35 -10.83
N ALA A 565 -22.49 7.61 -10.43
CA ALA A 565 -23.71 8.33 -10.07
C ALA A 565 -23.78 9.65 -10.82
N LEU A 566 -24.74 9.80 -11.73
CA LEU A 566 -24.99 11.07 -12.42
C LEU A 566 -25.70 12.05 -11.48
N LEU A 567 -26.73 11.60 -10.81
CA LEU A 567 -27.39 12.39 -9.76
C LEU A 567 -26.56 12.27 -8.47
N PRO A 568 -26.18 13.39 -7.84
CA PRO A 568 -25.36 13.39 -6.64
C PRO A 568 -26.01 12.62 -5.49
N LYS A 569 -25.30 11.63 -4.95
CA LYS A 569 -25.70 10.82 -3.78
C LYS A 569 -24.93 11.20 -2.52
N ASN A 570 -23.82 11.93 -2.69
CA ASN A 570 -22.94 12.39 -1.61
C ASN A 570 -22.35 11.25 -0.76
N PHE A 571 -21.99 10.14 -1.42
CA PHE A 571 -21.34 8.98 -0.78
C PHE A 571 -19.83 9.07 -0.86
N GLU A 572 -19.17 8.71 0.25
CA GLU A 572 -17.72 8.57 0.30
C GLU A 572 -17.26 7.38 -0.57
N PRO A 573 -16.05 7.47 -1.19
CA PRO A 573 -15.45 6.31 -1.85
C PRO A 573 -15.22 5.15 -0.89
N ALA A 574 -15.37 3.94 -1.40
CA ALA A 574 -15.13 2.72 -0.63
C ALA A 574 -13.64 2.51 -0.34
N ARG A 575 -13.34 1.89 0.79
CA ARG A 575 -11.97 1.50 1.15
C ARG A 575 -11.49 0.37 0.25
N THR A 576 -10.30 0.53 -0.33
CA THR A 576 -9.75 -0.50 -1.22
C THR A 576 -9.33 -1.77 -0.48
N TRP A 577 -8.83 -1.64 0.76
CA TRP A 577 -8.30 -2.76 1.58
C TRP A 577 -9.35 -3.52 2.40
N GLN A 578 -10.63 -3.26 2.16
CA GLN A 578 -11.72 -3.99 2.83
C GLN A 578 -12.79 -4.41 1.81
N LEU A 579 -13.50 -5.50 2.12
CA LEU A 579 -14.60 -5.99 1.28
C LEU A 579 -15.96 -5.48 1.70
N VAL A 580 -16.05 -4.89 2.88
CA VAL A 580 -17.32 -4.55 3.53
C VAL A 580 -18.04 -3.36 2.89
N ASP A 581 -17.33 -2.53 2.16
CA ASP A 581 -17.90 -1.35 1.53
C ASP A 581 -18.29 -1.68 0.07
N PRO A 582 -19.47 -1.21 -0.42
CA PRO A 582 -19.80 -1.27 -1.83
C PRO A 582 -18.77 -0.48 -2.65
N VAL A 583 -18.41 -0.99 -3.83
CA VAL A 583 -17.49 -0.27 -4.72
C VAL A 583 -18.27 0.81 -5.46
N ASP A 584 -18.33 1.97 -4.87
CA ASP A 584 -18.94 3.19 -5.40
C ASP A 584 -18.41 4.40 -4.61
N GLY A 585 -19.02 5.52 -4.80
CA GLY A 585 -18.73 6.78 -4.14
C GLY A 585 -18.62 7.90 -5.15
N ASP A 586 -19.38 8.97 -4.90
CA ASP A 586 -19.44 10.11 -5.79
C ASP A 586 -18.81 11.38 -5.21
N ARG A 587 -18.33 11.30 -3.95
CA ARG A 587 -17.44 12.28 -3.32
C ARG A 587 -15.98 11.96 -3.66
N ILE A 588 -15.69 11.89 -4.95
CA ILE A 588 -14.40 11.39 -5.45
C ILE A 588 -13.20 12.19 -4.93
N CYS A 589 -13.38 13.47 -4.61
CA CYS A 589 -12.32 14.29 -4.04
C CYS A 589 -11.89 13.86 -2.64
N ASP A 590 -12.72 13.10 -1.90
CA ASP A 590 -12.31 12.51 -0.63
C ASP A 590 -11.12 11.56 -0.81
N ALA A 591 -10.97 10.96 -1.99
CA ALA A 591 -9.80 10.15 -2.35
C ALA A 591 -8.57 11.00 -2.73
N LEU A 592 -8.65 12.33 -2.67
CA LEU A 592 -7.57 13.22 -3.11
C LEU A 592 -7.10 14.17 -2.00
N LEU A 593 -7.53 13.91 -0.79
CA LEU A 593 -7.28 14.78 0.36
C LEU A 593 -5.79 15.05 0.67
N SER A 594 -4.83 14.47 -0.01
CA SER A 594 -3.40 14.71 0.19
C SER A 594 -2.77 15.62 -0.88
N GLY A 595 -3.50 16.59 -1.39
CA GLY A 595 -2.91 17.70 -2.14
C GLY A 595 -2.97 17.58 -3.66
N HIS A 596 -3.73 16.65 -4.26
CA HIS A 596 -4.05 16.66 -5.69
C HIS A 596 -5.43 17.26 -5.91
N THR A 597 -5.60 18.05 -6.99
CA THR A 597 -6.91 18.33 -7.55
C THR A 597 -7.39 17.13 -8.36
N LEU A 598 -8.68 17.07 -8.66
CA LEU A 598 -9.22 16.00 -9.50
C LEU A 598 -8.62 16.05 -10.92
N GLU A 599 -8.41 17.26 -11.44
CA GLU A 599 -7.79 17.50 -12.75
C GLU A 599 -6.31 17.08 -12.77
N GLU A 600 -5.56 17.31 -11.69
CA GLU A 600 -4.18 16.85 -11.56
C GLU A 600 -4.14 15.31 -11.54
N ALA A 601 -4.99 14.67 -10.75
CA ALA A 601 -5.09 13.22 -10.69
C ALA A 601 -5.49 12.63 -12.06
N TYR A 602 -6.49 13.22 -12.71
CA TYR A 602 -6.88 12.85 -14.08
C TYR A 602 -5.70 12.96 -15.05
N THR A 603 -4.98 14.07 -15.04
CA THR A 603 -3.83 14.31 -15.94
C THR A 603 -2.75 13.24 -15.74
N LEU A 604 -2.40 12.94 -14.50
CA LEU A 604 -1.41 11.91 -14.19
C LEU A 604 -1.88 10.52 -14.64
N CYS A 605 -3.14 10.18 -14.36
CA CYS A 605 -3.72 8.89 -14.76
C CYS A 605 -3.84 8.78 -16.29
N ASP A 606 -4.11 9.88 -16.99
CA ASP A 606 -4.20 9.91 -18.45
C ASP A 606 -2.82 9.69 -19.11
N ILE A 607 -1.76 10.29 -18.55
CA ILE A 607 -0.38 10.00 -18.95
C ILE A 607 -0.06 8.53 -18.71
N MET A 608 -0.41 8.01 -17.52
CA MET A 608 -0.15 6.63 -17.13
C MET A 608 -0.82 5.64 -18.09
N ARG A 609 -2.13 5.77 -18.34
CA ARG A 609 -2.84 4.88 -19.28
C ARG A 609 -2.34 4.98 -20.70
N THR A 610 -2.01 6.18 -21.18
CA THR A 610 -1.50 6.41 -22.53
C THR A 610 -0.18 5.66 -22.76
N LYS A 611 0.77 5.83 -21.83
CA LYS A 611 2.05 5.10 -21.85
C LYS A 611 1.86 3.58 -21.73
N TRP A 612 0.89 3.15 -20.91
CA TRP A 612 0.55 1.74 -20.78
C TRP A 612 0.07 1.17 -22.10
N HIS A 613 -0.84 1.84 -22.80
CA HIS A 613 -1.30 1.42 -24.12
C HIS A 613 -0.19 1.41 -25.16
N ASP A 614 0.75 2.38 -25.10
CA ASP A 614 1.91 2.35 -25.99
C ASP A 614 2.77 1.09 -25.76
N GLY A 615 2.97 0.69 -24.51
CA GLY A 615 3.64 -0.57 -24.17
C GLY A 615 2.84 -1.81 -24.66
N MET A 616 1.52 -1.79 -24.49
CA MET A 616 0.65 -2.89 -24.96
C MET A 616 0.71 -3.12 -26.48
N LYS A 617 1.04 -2.10 -27.30
CA LYS A 617 1.25 -2.28 -28.74
C LYS A 617 2.38 -3.26 -29.02
N TYR A 618 3.49 -3.18 -28.29
CA TYR A 618 4.61 -4.10 -28.42
C TYR A 618 4.25 -5.52 -28.02
N LEU A 619 3.46 -5.69 -26.96
CA LEU A 619 2.99 -7.03 -26.55
C LEU A 619 1.96 -7.62 -27.51
N SER A 620 1.13 -6.77 -28.13
CA SER A 620 0.13 -7.21 -29.12
C SER A 620 0.76 -7.76 -30.41
N ASP A 621 1.98 -7.36 -30.73
CA ASP A 621 2.77 -7.84 -31.87
C ASP A 621 3.50 -9.17 -31.60
N ILE A 622 3.35 -9.75 -30.42
CA ILE A 622 4.00 -11.01 -30.05
C ILE A 622 3.11 -12.18 -30.42
N THR A 623 3.66 -13.14 -31.17
CA THR A 623 3.00 -14.44 -31.35
C THR A 623 3.09 -15.24 -30.06
N ILE A 624 1.93 -15.59 -29.48
CA ILE A 624 1.87 -16.41 -28.26
C ILE A 624 2.16 -17.87 -28.62
N GLU A 625 3.22 -18.41 -28.01
CA GLU A 625 3.68 -19.79 -28.24
C GLU A 625 3.77 -20.60 -26.94
N HIS A 626 3.41 -19.94 -25.81
CA HIS A 626 3.40 -20.57 -24.49
C HIS A 626 2.25 -20.01 -23.63
N PRO A 627 1.57 -20.84 -22.80
CA PRO A 627 0.52 -20.36 -21.90
C PRO A 627 0.98 -19.28 -20.91
N GLU A 628 2.21 -19.36 -20.43
CA GLU A 628 2.79 -18.36 -19.50
C GLU A 628 2.89 -16.97 -20.17
N GLU A 629 3.23 -16.90 -21.47
CA GLU A 629 3.23 -15.64 -22.24
C GLU A 629 1.81 -15.04 -22.29
N ALA A 630 0.81 -15.89 -22.51
CA ALA A 630 -0.59 -15.47 -22.54
C ALA A 630 -1.04 -14.92 -21.18
N ASP A 631 -0.64 -15.57 -20.09
CA ASP A 631 -0.97 -15.14 -18.72
C ASP A 631 -0.35 -13.76 -18.43
N HIS A 632 0.92 -13.57 -18.77
CA HIS A 632 1.61 -12.27 -18.57
C HIS A 632 0.97 -11.14 -19.39
N ILE A 633 0.64 -11.38 -20.64
CA ILE A 633 -0.03 -10.40 -21.50
C ILE A 633 -1.44 -10.11 -20.98
N SER A 634 -2.14 -11.11 -20.47
CA SER A 634 -3.49 -10.95 -19.90
C SER A 634 -3.49 -10.08 -18.65
N VAL A 635 -2.51 -10.25 -17.77
CA VAL A 635 -2.36 -9.39 -16.59
C VAL A 635 -2.08 -7.94 -17.02
N ALA A 636 -1.15 -7.72 -17.96
CA ALA A 636 -0.86 -6.37 -18.46
C ALA A 636 -2.09 -5.72 -19.12
N LYS A 637 -2.90 -6.50 -19.85
CA LYS A 637 -4.15 -6.03 -20.46
C LYS A 637 -5.20 -5.68 -19.40
N ALA A 638 -5.35 -6.51 -18.36
CA ALA A 638 -6.26 -6.23 -17.25
C ALA A 638 -5.92 -4.92 -16.54
N ILE A 639 -4.63 -4.67 -16.29
CA ILE A 639 -4.16 -3.41 -15.70
C ILE A 639 -4.49 -2.22 -16.60
N GLY A 640 -4.30 -2.34 -17.92
CA GLY A 640 -4.71 -1.30 -18.86
C GLY A 640 -6.19 -0.96 -18.77
N ILE A 641 -7.06 -1.99 -18.68
CA ILE A 641 -8.51 -1.80 -18.49
C ILE A 641 -8.82 -1.10 -17.16
N LEU A 642 -8.12 -1.46 -16.08
CA LEU A 642 -8.30 -0.80 -14.78
C LEU A 642 -7.86 0.67 -14.83
N PHE A 643 -6.78 0.98 -15.52
CA PHE A 643 -6.32 2.35 -15.71
C PHE A 643 -7.27 3.18 -16.58
N ASP A 644 -7.79 2.58 -17.65
CA ASP A 644 -8.85 3.22 -18.46
C ASP A 644 -10.06 3.53 -17.61
N GLY A 645 -10.56 2.53 -16.88
CA GLY A 645 -11.74 2.69 -16.05
C GLY A 645 -11.54 3.71 -14.93
N GLY A 646 -10.42 3.66 -14.22
CA GLY A 646 -10.11 4.63 -13.18
C GLY A 646 -10.02 6.05 -13.71
N THR A 647 -9.37 6.25 -14.85
CA THR A 647 -9.27 7.57 -15.50
C THR A 647 -10.62 8.07 -16.00
N ASN A 648 -11.44 7.20 -16.58
CA ASN A 648 -12.79 7.54 -17.03
C ASN A 648 -13.72 7.94 -15.87
N ILE A 649 -13.56 7.31 -14.70
CA ILE A 649 -14.29 7.67 -13.48
C ILE A 649 -13.92 9.08 -13.02
N LEU A 650 -12.65 9.44 -13.04
CA LEU A 650 -12.19 10.79 -12.70
C LEU A 650 -12.78 11.82 -13.68
N ASP A 651 -12.70 11.57 -14.98
CA ASP A 651 -13.26 12.46 -16.02
C ASP A 651 -14.77 12.60 -15.90
N PHE A 652 -15.48 11.50 -15.63
CA PHE A 652 -16.93 11.52 -15.40
C PHE A 652 -17.31 12.49 -14.28
N TYR A 653 -16.60 12.48 -13.16
CA TYR A 653 -16.91 13.35 -12.04
C TYR A 653 -16.44 14.80 -12.26
N ILE A 654 -15.39 15.05 -13.04
CA ILE A 654 -15.04 16.40 -13.54
C ILE A 654 -16.19 16.95 -14.37
N LEU A 655 -16.66 16.18 -15.34
CA LEU A 655 -17.76 16.60 -16.22
C LEU A 655 -19.07 16.77 -15.45
N ARG A 656 -19.36 15.90 -14.46
CA ARG A 656 -20.54 16.04 -13.60
C ARG A 656 -20.50 17.34 -12.82
N ASP A 657 -19.36 17.74 -12.29
CA ASP A 657 -19.22 19.00 -11.57
C ASP A 657 -19.40 20.20 -12.51
N LEU A 658 -18.85 20.16 -13.72
CA LEU A 658 -19.07 21.19 -14.74
C LEU A 658 -20.54 21.29 -15.12
N LEU A 659 -21.21 20.15 -15.32
CA LEU A 659 -22.65 20.10 -15.63
C LEU A 659 -23.49 20.70 -14.50
N GLY A 660 -23.24 20.33 -13.27
CA GLY A 660 -23.96 20.83 -12.10
C GLY A 660 -23.74 22.34 -11.88
N ARG A 661 -22.56 22.83 -12.21
CA ARG A 661 -22.22 24.25 -12.11
C ARG A 661 -22.63 25.06 -13.35
N ARG A 662 -23.16 24.40 -14.36
CA ARG A 662 -23.56 25.02 -15.64
C ARG A 662 -22.38 25.72 -16.33
N VAL A 663 -21.22 25.16 -16.31
CA VAL A 663 -20.00 25.67 -16.93
C VAL A 663 -19.79 24.96 -18.26
N GLY A 664 -20.00 25.65 -19.37
CA GLY A 664 -19.94 25.10 -20.72
C GLY A 664 -21.31 24.73 -21.29
N ASP A 665 -21.32 24.02 -22.41
CA ASP A 665 -22.57 23.54 -23.05
C ASP A 665 -23.04 22.25 -22.35
N GLU A 666 -24.20 22.31 -21.71
CA GLU A 666 -24.78 21.23 -20.92
C GLU A 666 -25.05 19.97 -21.76
N ASN A 667 -25.46 20.12 -23.01
CA ASN A 667 -25.74 18.98 -23.89
C ASN A 667 -24.43 18.30 -24.36
N GLU A 668 -23.41 19.11 -24.64
CA GLU A 668 -22.08 18.59 -25.00
C GLU A 668 -21.45 17.80 -23.82
N ILE A 669 -21.55 18.38 -22.62
CA ILE A 669 -21.04 17.74 -21.39
C ILE A 669 -21.76 16.42 -21.13
N LEU A 670 -23.09 16.43 -21.14
CA LEU A 670 -23.91 15.23 -20.94
C LEU A 670 -23.60 14.15 -21.98
N SER A 671 -23.40 14.54 -23.25
CA SER A 671 -23.01 13.62 -24.32
C SER A 671 -21.61 13.01 -24.09
N LYS A 672 -20.64 13.78 -23.59
CA LYS A 672 -19.32 13.24 -23.20
C LYS A 672 -19.43 12.25 -22.05
N MET A 673 -20.21 12.58 -21.03
CA MET A 673 -20.46 11.68 -19.89
C MET A 673 -21.12 10.36 -20.34
N GLN A 674 -22.09 10.44 -21.26
CA GLN A 674 -22.70 9.25 -21.83
C GLN A 674 -21.67 8.33 -22.52
N LYS A 675 -20.77 8.88 -23.32
CA LYS A 675 -19.69 8.15 -23.99
C LYS A 675 -18.75 7.49 -22.98
N LEU A 676 -18.44 8.16 -21.85
CA LEU A 676 -17.65 7.56 -20.78
C LEU A 676 -18.35 6.34 -20.17
N VAL A 677 -19.66 6.43 -19.90
CA VAL A 677 -20.43 5.28 -19.40
C VAL A 677 -20.44 4.12 -20.39
N GLU A 678 -20.60 4.40 -21.70
CA GLU A 678 -20.52 3.40 -22.75
C GLU A 678 -19.13 2.76 -22.83
N ALA A 679 -18.05 3.52 -22.67
CA ALA A 679 -16.69 3.03 -22.58
C ALA A 679 -16.50 2.13 -21.35
N GLU A 680 -17.09 2.50 -20.22
CA GLU A 680 -17.03 1.70 -18.99
C GLU A 680 -17.81 0.39 -19.07
N ILE A 681 -18.92 0.37 -19.81
CA ILE A 681 -19.63 -0.88 -20.13
C ILE A 681 -18.71 -1.80 -20.96
N LYS A 682 -17.98 -1.23 -21.92
CA LYS A 682 -17.02 -1.98 -22.73
C LYS A 682 -15.86 -2.50 -21.90
N ASN A 683 -15.23 -1.65 -21.08
CA ASN A 683 -14.13 -2.02 -20.17
C ASN A 683 -14.53 -3.19 -19.25
N SER A 684 -15.70 -3.10 -18.63
CA SER A 684 -16.26 -4.18 -17.82
C SER A 684 -16.49 -5.46 -18.63
N THR A 685 -17.01 -5.35 -19.86
CA THR A 685 -17.24 -6.50 -20.72
C THR A 685 -15.93 -7.19 -21.13
N ASP A 686 -14.90 -6.41 -21.47
CA ASP A 686 -13.58 -6.91 -21.88
C ASP A 686 -12.83 -7.58 -20.72
N MET A 687 -13.07 -7.16 -19.47
CA MET A 687 -12.45 -7.74 -18.28
C MET A 687 -12.96 -9.15 -17.96
N ILE A 688 -14.22 -9.47 -18.23
CA ILE A 688 -14.86 -10.74 -17.84
C ILE A 688 -14.08 -11.96 -18.34
N PRO A 689 -13.75 -12.10 -19.66
CA PRO A 689 -12.99 -13.26 -20.13
C PRO A 689 -11.58 -13.36 -19.52
N ILE A 690 -10.96 -12.22 -19.19
CA ILE A 690 -9.64 -12.19 -18.57
C ILE A 690 -9.73 -12.71 -17.13
N CYS A 691 -10.73 -12.29 -16.35
CA CYS A 691 -10.95 -12.83 -14.99
C CYS A 691 -11.26 -14.34 -14.99
N ARG A 692 -11.91 -14.86 -16.03
CA ARG A 692 -12.17 -16.29 -16.15
C ARG A 692 -10.91 -17.12 -16.44
N SER A 693 -9.92 -16.55 -17.11
CA SER A 693 -8.65 -17.22 -17.42
C SER A 693 -7.58 -17.01 -16.37
N CYS A 694 -7.61 -15.88 -15.67
CA CYS A 694 -6.63 -15.48 -14.66
C CYS A 694 -7.32 -15.30 -13.29
N LEU A 695 -7.36 -16.36 -12.49
CA LEU A 695 -8.09 -16.41 -11.21
C LEU A 695 -7.49 -15.51 -10.12
N SER A 696 -6.26 -15.03 -10.32
CA SER A 696 -5.61 -14.09 -9.40
C SER A 696 -6.11 -12.65 -9.52
N LEU A 697 -6.76 -12.30 -10.63
CA LEU A 697 -7.29 -10.95 -10.84
C LEU A 697 -8.52 -10.70 -9.98
N GLY A 698 -8.59 -9.49 -9.46
CA GLY A 698 -9.66 -9.05 -8.57
C GLY A 698 -9.45 -9.40 -7.10
N TYR A 699 -8.55 -10.32 -6.78
CA TYR A 699 -8.24 -10.68 -5.40
C TYR A 699 -7.33 -9.63 -4.76
N HIS A 700 -7.79 -9.06 -3.66
CA HIS A 700 -7.00 -8.15 -2.84
C HIS A 700 -6.62 -8.87 -1.54
N SER A 701 -5.34 -9.20 -1.39
CA SER A 701 -4.90 -10.07 -0.29
C SER A 701 -5.11 -9.43 1.09
N GLU A 702 -4.88 -8.13 1.26
CA GLU A 702 -5.17 -7.47 2.53
C GLU A 702 -6.68 -7.37 2.84
N ALA A 703 -7.52 -7.27 1.82
CA ALA A 703 -8.97 -7.36 1.98
C ALA A 703 -9.46 -8.82 2.18
N GLU A 704 -8.58 -9.80 1.98
CA GLU A 704 -8.83 -11.23 2.07
C GLU A 704 -9.97 -11.71 1.15
N GLY A 705 -10.07 -11.14 -0.05
CA GLY A 705 -11.10 -11.53 -0.99
C GLY A 705 -11.10 -10.77 -2.29
N TYR A 706 -12.04 -11.16 -3.15
CA TYR A 706 -12.21 -10.57 -4.47
C TYR A 706 -12.97 -9.25 -4.40
N LYS A 707 -12.33 -8.17 -4.84
CA LYS A 707 -12.98 -6.87 -5.08
C LYS A 707 -13.86 -6.92 -6.34
N PHE A 708 -13.39 -7.66 -7.35
CA PHE A 708 -14.17 -7.90 -8.57
C PHE A 708 -13.98 -9.34 -9.08
N PHE A 709 -14.99 -9.84 -9.76
CA PHE A 709 -15.06 -11.14 -10.43
C PHE A 709 -16.21 -11.10 -11.45
N PRO A 710 -16.33 -12.07 -12.37
CA PRO A 710 -17.26 -11.97 -13.49
C PRO A 710 -18.70 -11.56 -13.14
N GLU A 711 -19.30 -12.19 -12.14
CA GLU A 711 -20.70 -11.93 -11.76
C GLU A 711 -20.89 -10.49 -11.22
N LYS A 712 -19.96 -9.99 -10.44
CA LYS A 712 -20.00 -8.62 -9.92
C LYS A 712 -19.79 -7.59 -11.04
N ILE A 713 -18.95 -7.91 -12.03
CA ILE A 713 -18.75 -7.09 -13.23
C ILE A 713 -20.02 -7.06 -14.08
N GLU A 714 -20.70 -8.21 -14.26
CA GLU A 714 -21.97 -8.30 -14.98
C GLU A 714 -23.07 -7.44 -14.31
N ASP A 715 -23.10 -7.41 -12.96
CA ASP A 715 -24.01 -6.53 -12.21
C ASP A 715 -23.73 -5.05 -12.49
N ARG A 716 -22.46 -4.65 -12.54
CA ARG A 716 -22.12 -3.27 -12.91
C ARG A 716 -22.59 -2.93 -14.34
N ILE A 717 -22.41 -3.83 -15.28
CA ILE A 717 -22.85 -3.62 -16.67
C ILE A 717 -24.36 -3.37 -16.71
N ARG A 718 -25.17 -4.14 -15.95
CA ARG A 718 -26.60 -3.92 -15.85
C ARG A 718 -26.92 -2.55 -15.25
N TYR A 719 -26.27 -2.20 -14.14
CA TYR A 719 -26.41 -0.91 -13.49
C TYR A 719 -26.08 0.26 -14.42
N LEU A 720 -24.96 0.22 -15.15
CA LEU A 720 -24.58 1.29 -16.07
C LEU A 720 -25.56 1.45 -17.25
N LYS A 721 -26.13 0.36 -17.76
CA LYS A 721 -27.20 0.42 -18.76
C LYS A 721 -28.48 1.03 -18.21
N GLU A 722 -28.84 0.73 -16.97
CA GLU A 722 -29.97 1.34 -16.28
C GLU A 722 -29.72 2.83 -16.02
N LEU A 723 -28.51 3.22 -15.60
CA LEU A 723 -28.10 4.60 -15.42
C LEU A 723 -28.33 5.42 -16.71
N LEU A 724 -27.93 4.90 -17.87
CA LEU A 724 -28.17 5.55 -19.17
C LEU A 724 -29.66 5.69 -19.50
N ALA A 725 -30.44 4.67 -19.19
CA ALA A 725 -31.87 4.64 -19.50
C ALA A 725 -32.73 5.49 -18.53
N THR A 726 -32.22 5.84 -17.37
CA THR A 726 -32.98 6.55 -16.31
C THR A 726 -32.41 7.92 -15.99
N GLU A 727 -31.29 8.00 -15.29
CA GLU A 727 -30.73 9.27 -14.81
C GLU A 727 -30.30 10.17 -15.98
N PHE A 728 -29.70 9.63 -17.03
CA PHE A 728 -29.31 10.42 -18.21
C PHE A 728 -30.52 10.98 -18.94
N GLU A 729 -31.60 10.21 -19.12
CA GLU A 729 -32.82 10.71 -19.75
C GLU A 729 -33.52 11.74 -18.87
N LEU A 730 -33.51 11.59 -17.55
CA LEU A 730 -34.03 12.60 -16.62
C LEU A 730 -33.28 13.94 -16.77
N VAL A 731 -31.93 13.90 -16.70
CA VAL A 731 -31.11 15.10 -16.82
C VAL A 731 -31.27 15.76 -18.19
N LYS A 732 -31.32 14.98 -19.27
CA LYS A 732 -31.56 15.48 -20.62
C LYS A 732 -32.90 16.21 -20.73
N ASN A 733 -33.99 15.66 -20.16
CA ASN A 733 -35.29 16.31 -20.14
C ASN A 733 -35.27 17.62 -19.33
N ARG A 734 -34.55 17.64 -18.19
CA ARG A 734 -34.38 18.89 -17.39
C ARG A 734 -33.68 19.98 -18.19
N ILE A 735 -32.62 19.65 -18.93
CA ILE A 735 -31.88 20.60 -19.79
C ILE A 735 -32.83 21.10 -20.89
N GLN A 736 -33.60 20.24 -21.55
CA GLN A 736 -34.58 20.63 -22.58
C GLN A 736 -35.68 21.55 -22.04
N ASP A 737 -36.11 21.35 -20.79
CA ASP A 737 -37.06 22.18 -20.10
C ASP A 737 -36.46 23.52 -19.60
N GLY A 738 -35.15 23.75 -19.80
CA GLY A 738 -34.46 24.96 -19.31
C GLY A 738 -34.20 24.94 -17.79
N LYS A 739 -34.35 23.79 -17.12
CA LYS A 739 -34.11 23.62 -15.71
C LYS A 739 -32.61 23.34 -15.46
N THR A 740 -32.17 23.52 -14.21
CA THR A 740 -30.84 23.10 -13.79
C THR A 740 -30.66 21.59 -13.99
N PRO A 741 -29.56 21.13 -14.61
CA PRO A 741 -29.37 19.71 -14.94
C PRO A 741 -29.45 18.79 -13.71
N LEU A 742 -28.82 19.19 -12.61
CA LEU A 742 -28.74 18.41 -11.36
C LEU A 742 -29.45 19.17 -10.23
N GLU A 743 -30.44 18.55 -9.59
CA GLU A 743 -31.23 19.18 -8.50
C GLU A 743 -30.37 19.61 -7.31
N TYR A 744 -29.33 18.88 -7.03
CA TYR A 744 -28.35 19.23 -5.99
C TYR A 744 -27.81 20.67 -6.13
N TYR A 745 -27.77 21.21 -7.34
CA TYR A 745 -27.29 22.56 -7.65
C TYR A 745 -28.42 23.58 -7.87
N ASP A 746 -29.69 23.16 -7.81
CA ASP A 746 -30.84 24.07 -7.97
C ASP A 746 -31.04 25.02 -6.77
N GLY A 747 -30.21 24.86 -5.75
CA GLY A 747 -30.40 25.56 -4.50
C GLY A 747 -31.03 24.66 -3.44
N ILE A 748 -31.79 25.20 -2.58
CA ILE A 748 -32.22 24.59 -1.34
C ILE A 748 -33.45 23.75 -1.57
N GLU A 749 -33.36 22.45 -1.27
CA GLU A 749 -34.52 21.58 -1.22
C GLU A 749 -35.49 22.02 -0.13
N GLU A 750 -36.82 21.92 -0.39
CA GLU A 750 -37.85 22.28 0.57
C GLU A 750 -37.74 21.58 1.93
N HIS A 751 -37.10 20.44 1.96
CA HIS A 751 -36.93 19.59 3.18
C HIS A 751 -35.56 19.73 3.86
N ASP A 752 -34.70 20.65 3.37
CA ASP A 752 -33.40 20.86 3.98
C ASP A 752 -33.56 21.61 5.31
N THR A 753 -33.13 20.97 6.41
CA THR A 753 -33.16 21.51 7.76
C THR A 753 -31.96 22.38 8.11
N LEU A 754 -31.00 22.52 7.18
CA LEU A 754 -29.81 23.31 7.40
C LEU A 754 -30.13 24.81 7.52
N LYS A 755 -29.36 25.51 8.37
CA LYS A 755 -29.48 26.97 8.47
C LYS A 755 -29.19 27.66 7.12
N ARG A 756 -29.82 28.78 6.90
CA ARG A 756 -29.71 29.59 5.67
C ARG A 756 -29.31 31.00 6.00
N TYR A 757 -28.25 31.46 5.35
CA TYR A 757 -27.81 32.84 5.38
C TYR A 757 -28.01 33.51 4.01
N TYR A 758 -28.77 34.58 3.96
CA TYR A 758 -29.04 35.33 2.74
C TYR A 758 -28.01 36.43 2.56
N MET A 759 -27.14 36.27 1.59
CA MET A 759 -25.98 37.12 1.33
C MET A 759 -26.35 38.25 0.34
N PRO A 760 -26.32 39.53 0.71
CA PRO A 760 -26.65 40.62 -0.20
C PRO A 760 -25.58 40.83 -1.27
N CYS A 761 -26.02 41.29 -2.46
CA CYS A 761 -25.16 41.84 -3.49
C CYS A 761 -24.84 43.31 -3.16
N GLY A 762 -23.54 43.61 -2.98
CA GLY A 762 -23.10 44.99 -2.70
C GLY A 762 -22.11 45.07 -1.54
N SER A 763 -22.48 45.59 -0.42
CA SER A 763 -21.58 45.83 0.70
C SER A 763 -21.94 45.05 1.97
N LEU A 764 -20.96 44.90 2.86
CA LEU A 764 -21.16 44.27 4.16
C LEU A 764 -22.11 45.06 5.07
N GLU A 765 -22.29 46.37 4.83
CA GLU A 765 -23.22 47.19 5.59
C GLU A 765 -24.67 46.76 5.40
N ASP A 766 -25.00 46.20 4.24
CA ASP A 766 -26.31 45.67 3.91
C ASP A 766 -26.53 44.25 4.45
N ALA A 767 -25.48 43.63 4.94
CA ALA A 767 -25.50 42.24 5.41
C ALA A 767 -25.91 42.15 6.89
N LYS A 768 -26.75 41.16 7.21
CA LYS A 768 -27.16 40.86 8.58
C LYS A 768 -26.12 40.04 9.31
N TRP A 769 -25.91 40.33 10.59
CA TRP A 769 -25.11 39.51 11.46
C TRP A 769 -25.82 38.20 11.80
N GLU A 770 -25.08 37.10 11.73
CA GLU A 770 -25.51 35.75 12.13
C GLU A 770 -24.63 35.24 13.24
N SER A 771 -25.24 34.65 14.28
CA SER A 771 -24.51 34.11 15.44
C SER A 771 -23.95 32.71 15.17
N ILE A 772 -22.75 32.44 15.66
CA ILE A 772 -22.11 31.14 15.67
C ILE A 772 -22.21 30.55 17.07
N GLY A 773 -22.78 29.35 17.19
CA GLY A 773 -23.05 28.73 18.49
C GLY A 773 -24.15 29.42 19.29
N ASP A 774 -24.27 29.03 20.55
CA ASP A 774 -25.32 29.50 21.47
C ASP A 774 -24.81 30.55 22.46
N SER A 775 -23.50 30.83 22.51
CA SER A 775 -22.90 31.78 23.45
C SER A 775 -23.28 33.24 23.17
N GLY A 776 -23.63 33.58 21.93
CA GLY A 776 -23.84 34.92 21.45
C GLY A 776 -22.56 35.75 21.32
N LEU A 777 -21.40 35.21 21.65
CA LEU A 777 -20.10 35.88 21.63
C LEU A 777 -19.53 36.03 20.22
N HIS A 778 -19.87 35.10 19.35
CA HIS A 778 -19.26 34.93 18.03
C HIS A 778 -20.29 35.14 16.93
N LYS A 779 -19.93 35.89 15.89
CA LYS A 779 -20.84 36.15 14.76
C LYS A 779 -20.08 36.44 13.47
N PHE A 780 -20.77 36.25 12.35
CA PHE A 780 -20.26 36.57 11.03
C PHE A 780 -21.33 37.32 10.20
N ARG A 781 -20.88 38.00 9.18
CA ARG A 781 -21.72 38.46 8.07
C ARG A 781 -20.98 38.42 6.75
N MET A 782 -21.71 38.24 5.65
CA MET A 782 -21.16 38.12 4.31
C MET A 782 -21.92 38.95 3.32
N ALA A 783 -21.20 39.44 2.30
CA ALA A 783 -21.76 40.08 1.10
C ALA A 783 -20.94 39.65 -0.11
N TYR A 784 -21.44 39.92 -1.31
CA TYR A 784 -20.67 39.64 -2.52
C TYR A 784 -20.82 40.77 -3.55
N ASN A 785 -19.84 40.92 -4.46
CA ASN A 785 -19.90 41.81 -5.59
C ASN A 785 -19.07 41.22 -6.75
N GLY A 786 -19.75 40.84 -7.82
CA GLY A 786 -19.11 40.12 -8.92
C GLY A 786 -18.50 38.78 -8.42
N LYS A 787 -17.21 38.61 -8.59
CA LYS A 787 -16.45 37.43 -8.11
C LYS A 787 -15.89 37.59 -6.70
N LYS A 788 -16.15 38.68 -6.01
CA LYS A 788 -15.59 38.91 -4.68
C LYS A 788 -16.60 38.58 -3.59
N LEU A 789 -16.14 37.83 -2.59
CA LEU A 789 -16.80 37.56 -1.34
C LEU A 789 -16.19 38.41 -0.25
N TYR A 790 -17.05 39.11 0.47
CA TYR A 790 -16.69 39.90 1.66
C TYR A 790 -17.19 39.18 2.89
N LEU A 791 -16.29 38.91 3.82
CA LEU A 791 -16.58 38.26 5.09
C LEU A 791 -16.13 39.14 6.23
N GLU A 792 -17.00 39.34 7.21
CA GLU A 792 -16.67 40.01 8.48
C GLU A 792 -16.93 39.06 9.63
N LEU A 793 -15.91 38.88 10.45
CA LEU A 793 -15.90 38.01 11.63
C LEU A 793 -15.75 38.86 12.89
N TYR A 794 -16.57 38.55 13.89
CA TYR A 794 -16.53 39.24 15.18
C TYR A 794 -16.63 38.27 16.34
N SER A 795 -15.78 38.47 17.36
CA SER A 795 -15.87 37.79 18.65
C SER A 795 -15.56 38.72 19.79
N GLU A 796 -16.31 38.60 20.88
CA GLU A 796 -15.97 39.23 22.17
C GLU A 796 -14.71 38.61 22.79
N ASP A 797 -14.39 37.36 22.45
CA ASP A 797 -13.14 36.69 22.87
C ASP A 797 -12.02 37.05 21.90
N GLU A 798 -11.00 37.76 22.40
CA GLU A 798 -9.85 38.17 21.60
C GLU A 798 -8.99 37.01 21.14
N ASN A 799 -9.06 35.86 21.84
CA ASN A 799 -8.31 34.65 21.52
C ASN A 799 -9.12 33.65 20.67
N ALA A 800 -10.31 34.05 20.23
CA ALA A 800 -11.13 33.19 19.39
C ALA A 800 -10.40 32.78 18.11
N MET A 801 -10.56 31.53 17.73
CA MET A 801 -10.09 30.96 16.47
C MET A 801 -11.31 30.62 15.62
N PHE A 802 -11.50 31.33 14.51
CA PHE A 802 -12.52 31.00 13.54
C PHE A 802 -11.98 30.03 12.52
N LEU A 803 -12.77 29.02 12.21
CA LEU A 803 -12.58 28.15 11.07
C LEU A 803 -13.75 28.33 10.10
N VAL A 804 -13.46 28.77 8.90
CA VAL A 804 -14.43 28.95 7.83
C VAL A 804 -14.10 28.01 6.69
N SER A 805 -15.04 27.13 6.34
CA SER A 805 -14.83 26.14 5.29
C SER A 805 -15.99 26.21 4.31
N PRO A 806 -15.74 26.44 3.02
CA PRO A 806 -16.75 26.22 1.99
C PRO A 806 -17.06 24.73 1.86
N GLU A 807 -18.20 24.43 1.29
CA GLU A 807 -18.56 23.06 1.00
C GLU A 807 -17.47 22.35 0.22
N PHE A 808 -17.18 21.12 0.65
CA PHE A 808 -16.31 20.24 -0.09
C PHE A 808 -16.85 20.04 -1.51
N ARG A 809 -16.01 20.29 -2.49
CA ARG A 809 -16.38 20.16 -3.91
C ARG A 809 -15.76 18.93 -4.50
N LEU A 810 -16.49 18.31 -5.42
CA LEU A 810 -16.12 17.08 -6.07
C LEU A 810 -14.81 17.18 -6.87
N THR A 811 -14.43 18.38 -7.29
CA THR A 811 -13.28 18.61 -8.19
C THR A 811 -12.12 19.33 -7.54
N LYS A 812 -12.27 19.86 -6.32
CA LYS A 812 -11.21 20.65 -5.68
C LYS A 812 -11.00 20.20 -4.24
N PRO A 813 -9.75 20.27 -3.75
CA PRO A 813 -9.45 19.96 -2.37
C PRO A 813 -10.27 20.82 -1.42
N ASP A 814 -10.54 20.25 -0.26
CA ASP A 814 -11.17 20.93 0.84
C ASP A 814 -10.34 22.14 1.27
N VAL A 815 -10.98 23.29 1.36
CA VAL A 815 -10.37 24.56 1.74
C VAL A 815 -10.86 24.96 3.12
N ASN A 816 -9.92 25.22 4.02
CA ASN A 816 -10.20 25.74 5.34
C ASN A 816 -9.47 27.07 5.54
N LEU A 817 -10.19 28.05 6.02
CA LEU A 817 -9.68 29.37 6.35
C LEU A 817 -9.71 29.55 7.87
N ARG A 818 -8.55 29.64 8.48
CA ARG A 818 -8.41 29.87 9.90
C ARG A 818 -8.07 31.33 10.18
N PHE A 819 -8.83 31.99 11.04
CA PHE A 819 -8.62 33.37 11.44
C PHE A 819 -8.39 33.46 12.94
N THR A 820 -7.34 34.13 13.34
CA THR A 820 -7.02 34.47 14.70
C THR A 820 -6.63 35.95 14.76
N LYS A 821 -6.53 36.53 15.95
CA LYS A 821 -6.05 37.90 16.12
C LYS A 821 -4.60 38.11 15.61
N SER A 822 -3.81 37.03 15.59
CA SER A 822 -2.40 37.05 15.16
C SER A 822 -2.18 36.72 13.69
N GLY A 823 -3.18 36.22 13.00
CA GLY A 823 -2.98 35.82 11.63
C GLY A 823 -4.14 35.07 10.99
N PHE A 824 -4.00 34.90 9.71
CA PHE A 824 -4.87 34.12 8.82
C PHE A 824 -4.06 32.96 8.24
N ALA A 825 -4.61 31.79 8.24
CA ALA A 825 -4.04 30.63 7.60
C ALA A 825 -5.05 30.06 6.59
N TYR A 826 -4.55 29.81 5.40
CA TYR A 826 -5.25 29.06 4.35
C TYR A 826 -4.62 27.68 4.30
N PHE A 827 -5.41 26.65 4.41
CA PHE A 827 -4.93 25.25 4.28
C PHE A 827 -6.02 24.35 3.73
N SER A 828 -5.64 23.36 2.96
CA SER A 828 -6.50 22.20 2.81
C SER A 828 -6.42 21.40 4.12
N SER A 829 -7.54 20.89 4.60
CA SER A 829 -7.55 20.05 5.81
C SER A 829 -6.59 18.88 5.66
N THR A 830 -6.39 18.43 4.48
CA THR A 830 -5.54 17.33 4.08
C THR A 830 -4.06 17.66 4.08
N GLU A 831 -3.67 18.81 3.55
CA GLU A 831 -2.30 19.28 3.57
C GLU A 831 -1.80 19.48 5.01
N TYR A 832 -2.62 20.07 5.83
CA TYR A 832 -2.32 20.28 7.26
C TYR A 832 -2.05 18.97 7.99
N MET A 833 -2.89 17.98 7.76
CA MET A 833 -2.75 16.67 8.36
C MET A 833 -1.56 15.90 7.87
N PHE A 834 -1.36 15.91 6.57
CA PHE A 834 -0.26 15.22 5.94
C PHE A 834 1.08 15.75 6.47
N ASN A 835 1.19 17.07 6.61
CA ASN A 835 2.35 17.72 7.19
C ASN A 835 2.53 17.39 8.67
N GLN A 836 1.44 17.25 9.45
CA GLN A 836 1.51 16.76 10.83
C GLN A 836 1.89 15.27 10.92
N MET A 837 1.36 14.44 10.05
CA MET A 837 1.64 13.00 10.06
C MET A 837 3.08 12.67 9.65
N PHE A 838 3.72 13.48 8.82
CA PHE A 838 5.02 13.18 8.22
C PHE A 838 6.14 14.12 8.64
N GLY A 839 5.94 14.91 9.71
CA GLY A 839 7.00 15.76 10.28
C GLY A 839 7.40 16.96 9.44
N GLU A 840 6.86 17.14 8.23
CA GLU A 840 6.88 18.44 7.61
C GLU A 840 5.91 19.32 8.41
N ARG A 841 6.42 20.08 9.33
CA ARG A 841 5.67 21.24 9.81
C ARG A 841 5.22 21.94 8.52
N ALA A 842 3.89 22.14 8.39
CA ALA A 842 3.40 23.21 7.57
C ALA A 842 4.14 24.45 8.10
N ASP A 843 5.37 24.68 7.65
CA ASP A 843 5.98 25.96 7.77
C ASP A 843 4.96 26.83 7.12
N GLU A 844 4.00 27.04 8.02
CA GLU A 844 3.28 28.26 8.05
C GLU A 844 3.39 28.95 6.71
N GLN A 845 2.79 28.40 5.66
CA GLN A 845 2.23 29.26 4.66
C GLN A 845 1.10 29.99 5.37
N LEU A 846 1.45 30.65 6.47
CA LEU A 846 0.78 31.80 6.98
C LEU A 846 0.79 32.79 5.85
N TYR A 847 -0.24 32.66 5.00
CA TYR A 847 -0.48 33.71 4.02
C TYR A 847 -0.61 34.98 4.80
N LYS A 848 0.44 35.80 4.75
CA LYS A 848 0.41 37.13 5.31
C LYS A 848 -0.88 37.76 4.87
N TRP A 849 -1.72 38.16 5.82
CA TRP A 849 -2.93 38.96 5.70
C TRP A 849 -3.14 39.56 4.32
N ARG A 850 -3.60 38.79 3.33
CA ARG A 850 -4.04 39.34 2.07
C ARG A 850 -5.46 39.85 2.28
N ASN A 851 -5.68 41.13 1.92
CA ASN A 851 -7.03 41.68 1.91
C ASN A 851 -7.79 41.58 3.24
N THR A 852 -7.12 41.64 4.38
CA THR A 852 -7.72 41.58 5.70
C THR A 852 -7.56 42.95 6.36
N GLU A 853 -8.65 43.47 6.86
CA GLU A 853 -8.71 44.68 7.66
C GLU A 853 -9.00 44.30 9.12
N ILE A 854 -8.14 44.72 10.05
CA ILE A 854 -8.34 44.53 11.48
C ILE A 854 -9.12 45.76 11.98
N LEU A 855 -10.36 45.53 12.42
CA LEU A 855 -11.27 46.62 12.84
C LEU A 855 -11.18 46.93 14.36
N SER A 856 -10.59 46.02 15.15
CA SER A 856 -10.40 46.21 16.61
C SER A 856 -9.08 45.61 17.07
N SER A 857 -8.43 46.25 18.01
CA SER A 857 -7.24 45.75 18.71
C SER A 857 -7.55 45.01 20.02
N GLU A 858 -8.77 45.22 20.56
CA GLU A 858 -9.20 44.67 21.86
C GLU A 858 -10.04 43.40 21.73
N LYS A 859 -10.64 43.19 20.57
CA LYS A 859 -11.51 42.04 20.25
C LYS A 859 -11.10 41.44 18.92
N LEU A 860 -11.46 40.23 18.67
CA LEU A 860 -11.30 39.68 17.31
C LEU A 860 -12.39 40.28 16.43
N HIS A 861 -12.05 41.25 15.58
CA HIS A 861 -12.95 41.87 14.63
C HIS A 861 -12.21 42.13 13.32
N LEU A 862 -12.57 41.40 12.29
CA LEU A 862 -11.84 41.31 11.02
C LEU A 862 -12.80 41.44 9.85
N ARG A 863 -12.36 42.13 8.79
CA ARG A 863 -12.95 42.05 7.45
C ARG A 863 -11.98 41.31 6.54
N PHE A 864 -12.52 40.46 5.71
CA PHE A 864 -11.75 39.66 4.78
C PHE A 864 -12.41 39.67 3.40
N THR A 865 -11.60 39.78 2.36
CA THR A 865 -12.07 39.73 0.97
C THR A 865 -11.42 38.52 0.30
N LEU A 866 -12.27 37.67 -0.27
CA LEU A 866 -11.86 36.48 -1.04
C LEU A 866 -12.26 36.66 -2.50
N ASP A 867 -11.42 36.25 -3.41
CA ASP A 867 -11.84 35.99 -4.76
C ASP A 867 -12.47 34.60 -4.84
N THR A 868 -13.56 34.43 -5.55
CA THR A 868 -14.22 33.12 -5.68
C THR A 868 -13.29 32.07 -6.25
N ASP A 869 -12.38 32.47 -7.13
CA ASP A 869 -11.38 31.54 -7.70
C ASP A 869 -10.46 30.94 -6.62
N GLU A 870 -10.16 31.68 -5.54
CA GLU A 870 -9.36 31.17 -4.40
C GLU A 870 -10.11 30.10 -3.60
N LEU A 871 -11.44 30.14 -3.61
CA LEU A 871 -12.30 29.11 -3.01
C LEU A 871 -12.66 28.00 -4.00
N GLY A 872 -12.11 28.05 -5.20
CA GLY A 872 -12.48 27.12 -6.25
C GLY A 872 -13.92 27.30 -6.76
N LEU A 873 -14.48 28.50 -6.63
CA LEU A 873 -15.82 28.85 -7.09
C LEU A 873 -15.73 29.60 -8.41
N ASP A 874 -16.39 29.12 -9.45
CA ASP A 874 -16.40 29.80 -10.76
C ASP A 874 -17.34 31.00 -10.78
N ALA A 875 -18.36 30.97 -9.94
CA ALA A 875 -19.33 32.03 -9.81
C ALA A 875 -19.99 32.05 -8.43
N ILE A 876 -20.53 33.18 -8.02
CA ILE A 876 -21.36 33.30 -6.83
C ILE A 876 -22.71 32.63 -7.09
N ARG A 877 -23.05 31.66 -6.27
CA ARG A 877 -24.30 30.90 -6.29
C ARG A 877 -24.56 30.32 -4.91
N PRO A 878 -25.72 29.69 -4.65
CA PRO A 878 -25.95 29.00 -3.41
C PRO A 878 -24.83 27.99 -3.13
N MET A 879 -24.23 28.06 -1.93
CA MET A 879 -23.15 27.22 -1.50
C MET A 879 -23.32 26.86 -0.03
N LYS A 880 -22.80 25.71 0.39
CA LYS A 880 -22.73 25.38 1.81
C LYS A 880 -21.40 25.89 2.39
N MET A 881 -21.47 26.44 3.60
CA MET A 881 -20.28 26.86 4.34
C MET A 881 -20.38 26.44 5.81
N ARG A 882 -19.24 26.12 6.39
CA ARG A 882 -19.09 25.88 7.81
C ARG A 882 -18.43 27.09 8.46
N PHE A 883 -19.02 27.52 9.56
CA PHE A 883 -18.39 28.48 10.48
C PHE A 883 -18.29 27.82 11.84
N MET A 884 -17.09 27.75 12.37
CA MET A 884 -16.80 27.12 13.64
C MET A 884 -15.85 28.03 14.44
N VAL A 885 -16.00 28.06 15.77
CA VAL A 885 -15.12 28.80 16.66
C VAL A 885 -14.57 27.88 17.72
N ASN A 886 -13.27 27.96 17.95
CA ASN A 886 -12.51 27.17 18.94
C ASN A 886 -12.78 25.65 18.87
N ASP A 887 -13.10 25.15 17.68
CA ASP A 887 -13.45 23.76 17.42
C ASP A 887 -14.69 23.24 18.19
N VAL A 888 -15.47 24.11 18.79
CA VAL A 888 -16.60 23.76 19.67
C VAL A 888 -17.90 24.37 19.19
N GLU A 889 -17.95 25.71 19.02
CA GLU A 889 -19.16 26.42 18.63
C GLU A 889 -19.33 26.43 17.11
N LYS A 890 -20.49 26.02 16.61
CA LYS A 890 -20.78 25.85 15.18
C LYS A 890 -22.00 26.67 14.80
N TRP A 891 -21.99 27.27 13.61
CA TRP A 891 -23.14 27.99 13.07
C TRP A 891 -24.31 27.05 12.77
N CYS A 892 -24.03 25.90 12.19
CA CYS A 892 -25.04 24.91 11.84
C CYS A 892 -24.66 23.55 12.42
N THR A 893 -25.64 22.88 13.02
CA THR A 893 -25.51 21.51 13.54
C THR A 893 -26.66 20.68 12.96
N GLY A 894 -26.76 20.60 11.65
CA GLY A 894 -27.80 19.84 10.97
C GLY A 894 -27.68 18.34 11.27
N LYS A 895 -28.81 17.64 11.25
CA LYS A 895 -28.82 16.17 11.27
C LYS A 895 -28.82 15.68 9.82
N ARG A 896 -27.96 14.72 9.53
CA ARG A 896 -28.05 14.00 8.26
C ARG A 896 -29.40 13.31 8.11
N PRO A 897 -29.94 13.21 6.90
CA PRO A 897 -31.07 12.31 6.65
C PRO A 897 -30.72 10.91 7.18
N SER A 898 -31.68 10.31 7.89
CA SER A 898 -31.53 8.98 8.44
C SER A 898 -31.14 8.00 7.36
N GLY A 899 -29.98 7.46 7.40
CA GLY A 899 -29.45 6.48 6.44
C GLY A 899 -28.01 6.69 6.04
N THR A 900 -27.39 7.81 6.30
CA THR A 900 -26.02 8.13 5.94
C THR A 900 -25.13 8.28 7.18
N ASP A 901 -24.98 7.21 8.00
CA ASP A 901 -23.89 7.18 8.98
C ASP A 901 -22.59 6.94 8.21
N ILE A 902 -22.02 8.01 7.65
CA ILE A 902 -20.72 7.96 7.05
C ILE A 902 -19.73 7.81 8.20
N MET A 903 -18.98 6.73 8.18
CA MET A 903 -17.78 6.65 9.01
C MET A 903 -16.84 7.72 8.45
N PRO A 904 -16.41 8.72 9.26
CA PRO A 904 -15.35 9.59 8.81
C PRO A 904 -14.19 8.69 8.39
N MET A 905 -13.78 8.83 7.14
CA MET A 905 -12.55 8.23 6.63
C MET A 905 -11.44 8.63 7.56
N ILE A 906 -10.94 7.69 8.36
CA ILE A 906 -9.92 7.98 9.35
C ILE A 906 -10.22 9.32 10.00
N THR A 907 -10.59 9.35 11.25
CA THR A 907 -10.75 10.61 11.98
C THR A 907 -9.43 11.36 11.88
N LEU A 908 -9.33 12.16 10.85
CA LEU A 908 -8.12 12.93 10.56
C LEU A 908 -8.14 14.22 11.36
N GLY A 909 -8.52 14.14 12.62
CA GLY A 909 -8.43 15.21 13.56
C GLY A 909 -9.54 16.26 13.46
N LYS A 910 -9.30 17.42 14.02
CA LYS A 910 -10.23 18.54 14.24
C LYS A 910 -10.91 19.14 13.00
N TYR A 911 -10.48 18.74 11.81
CA TYR A 911 -10.77 19.43 10.57
C TYR A 911 -11.58 18.59 9.57
N ASP A 912 -12.10 17.45 10.04
CA ASP A 912 -13.02 16.66 9.21
C ASP A 912 -14.21 17.51 8.80
N THR A 913 -14.36 17.68 7.51
CA THR A 913 -15.50 18.38 6.94
C THR A 913 -16.71 17.46 7.03
N ILE A 914 -17.52 17.64 8.06
CA ILE A 914 -18.79 16.93 8.20
C ILE A 914 -19.85 17.78 7.48
N PRO A 915 -20.41 17.33 6.36
CA PRO A 915 -21.41 18.11 5.60
C PRO A 915 -22.60 18.59 6.42
N ASP A 916 -22.90 17.92 7.53
CA ASP A 916 -24.02 18.27 8.43
C ASP A 916 -23.76 19.51 9.29
N GLU A 917 -22.52 19.95 9.35
CA GLU A 917 -22.12 21.17 10.07
C GLU A 917 -22.13 22.39 9.16
N PHE A 918 -22.48 22.22 7.87
CA PHE A 918 -22.55 23.28 6.87
C PHE A 918 -23.95 23.85 6.80
N GLY A 919 -24.05 25.15 6.77
CA GLY A 919 -25.30 25.85 6.43
C GLY A 919 -25.25 26.44 5.03
N TRP A 920 -26.40 26.79 4.48
CA TRP A 920 -26.53 27.41 3.18
C TRP A 920 -26.20 28.91 3.20
N ILE A 921 -25.29 29.33 2.31
CA ILE A 921 -25.08 30.74 1.95
C ILE A 921 -25.77 31.00 0.60
N ILE A 922 -26.78 31.88 0.58
CA ILE A 922 -27.63 32.10 -0.56
C ILE A 922 -27.44 33.55 -1.04
N PRO A 923 -26.88 33.75 -2.25
CA PRO A 923 -26.85 35.11 -2.86
C PRO A 923 -28.26 35.60 -3.15
N MET A 924 -28.48 36.86 -2.85
CA MET A 924 -29.76 37.55 -3.13
C MET A 924 -29.66 38.41 -4.36
#